data_ffbaaf8171f1cc029b05325e760b282d
#
_entry.id   ffbaaf8171f1cc029b05325e760b282d
#
_cell.length_a   1.000
_cell.length_b   1.000
_cell.length_c   1.000
_cell.angle_alpha   90.00
_cell.angle_beta   90.00
_cell.angle_gamma   90.00
#
_symmetry.space_group_name_H-M   'P 1'
#
loop_
_entity.id
_entity.type
_entity.pdbx_description
1 polymer ?
#
loop_
_entity_poly.entity_id
_entity_poly.type
_entity_poly.pdbx_seq_one_letter_code
_entity_poly.pdbx_strand_id
1 'polypeptide(L)'
;MADLLSTGISGVRTYQRALATVGNNIANVDTEGYSRQRLEIVQSASSSEGSLNIGNGARAVRVQRSYDSFVVENLRSSQSQLHKHQATLEYVTQLENILADKQLSLSTSLDGFFSAVQEVSLSPSSVSARQNMLNVAKSTVEQFTSVGTQLSNIEEGSYSDLTVQVNTLNQFAEQLASVNASLNRVNSIDKQPNELLDRRDTLIQDMSKLLRVHAVEKNNGSVDVHIGDVASGQYLVQGKKGSVLGIERSAANPDVAVLMIDPYMSPQKVTQVVGGSIAGISEFRQNSLTILRDELDTLTQVFVGQVNDTHALGIDAQGNFGKDLFSLGNIYTVTPGLNKGTGFVTVSAVPNTKVEKLTMELSYSDSKKLWTLTDTVSKKTVTGNTELTMGGVKFTLTGVPKDADTFSLTSTKRPIDALQVSVTKHTDIASGGPVSLSRASTNTSGTRMTLNSYVKPKAAATDTTLDTALRNNIAQVTASSITASNNVAFVIPANTQNSQFYSTEQNVSSNIKMQVFTRAGKQLFGSALTSSEQAALVTTGNGFRTNATYDSTYNNQTGSSAYMDANVTVTNPTLTTPVPATATMTISGSAIKASDTMTMTAGSATFTHTFAANANLATSAAAYVAAWNASTDANVSLYTASNSAGTITITEDTATTGALTFAGSVAQVGVSSNIAVATAAAAGTTGVKGDVRDYFAMAGSLQEDLLVFVTGTGSAEVSGQWGDLAGSAGTAATATMTISGAAIKATDTITMTVGSATVAHTFTATADLATSTSAYVAAWNASTDANVSLYTASNAAGVITITQDTPTPGALTASGSVARVGGSSDILVATAAAAGTTGVAPVDVREQLRQNIDIQFASDASTYVLTDTTTNTNIANGSLTAGGTIEYNGWKVSFDGTIQANDKFSVRGNSAQAGDNRNLLKLIDLQDNKDIFSGRGDFTEVYTDVIGDLGNSVVQSAISRDAQQIIFDQAQAKRDETSAVSLDEEAADMLRFQQAYQASAQIIQTATKLFDTILGIR
;
A
#
# COMPACT_ATOMS: atom_id res chain seq x y z
N MET A 1 -23.60 61.95 61.19
CA MET A 1 -23.93 60.71 61.95
C MET A 1 -24.54 59.62 61.12
N ALA A 2 -25.37 59.96 60.16
CA ALA A 2 -25.81 58.96 59.19
C ALA A 2 -24.62 58.21 58.46
N ASP A 3 -23.48 58.90 58.25
CA ASP A 3 -22.29 58.35 57.59
C ASP A 3 -21.54 57.33 58.44
N LEU A 4 -21.49 57.47 59.75
CA LEU A 4 -20.88 56.49 60.64
C LEU A 4 -21.71 55.19 60.69
N LEU A 5 -23.01 55.31 60.76
CA LEU A 5 -23.94 54.22 60.76
C LEU A 5 -23.92 53.52 59.39
N SER A 6 -23.91 54.26 58.29
CA SER A 6 -23.79 53.70 56.91
C SER A 6 -22.46 52.96 56.69
N THR A 7 -21.34 53.55 57.19
CA THR A 7 -20.03 52.95 57.16
C THR A 7 -20.01 51.67 57.94
N GLY A 8 -20.55 51.59 59.13
CA GLY A 8 -20.64 50.38 59.96
C GLY A 8 -21.49 49.30 59.31
N ILE A 9 -22.68 49.63 58.77
CA ILE A 9 -23.56 48.70 58.08
C ILE A 9 -22.90 48.18 56.80
N SER A 10 -22.22 49.03 56.02
CA SER A 10 -21.50 48.61 54.80
C SER A 10 -20.37 47.64 55.15
N GLY A 11 -19.63 47.90 56.22
CA GLY A 11 -18.59 47.04 56.72
C GLY A 11 -19.12 45.68 57.16
N VAL A 12 -20.13 45.63 58.00
CA VAL A 12 -20.78 44.39 58.49
C VAL A 12 -21.26 43.53 57.34
N ARG A 13 -22.00 44.15 56.36
CA ARG A 13 -22.46 43.40 55.17
C ARG A 13 -21.31 42.86 54.28
N THR A 14 -20.25 43.63 54.15
CA THR A 14 -19.09 43.28 53.32
C THR A 14 -18.31 42.14 53.95
N TYR A 15 -18.01 42.24 55.26
CA TYR A 15 -17.26 41.19 55.98
C TYR A 15 -18.11 39.94 56.25
N GLN A 16 -19.42 40.03 56.38
CA GLN A 16 -20.31 38.87 56.39
C GLN A 16 -20.23 38.06 55.07
N ARG A 17 -20.21 38.75 53.94
CA ARG A 17 -20.02 38.09 52.62
C ARG A 17 -18.62 37.50 52.50
N ALA A 18 -17.60 38.21 53.05
CA ALA A 18 -16.23 37.71 53.04
C ALA A 18 -16.13 36.42 53.87
N LEU A 19 -16.71 36.38 55.06
CA LEU A 19 -16.77 35.16 55.90
C LEU A 19 -17.53 34.03 55.23
N ALA A 20 -18.62 34.33 54.51
CA ALA A 20 -19.34 33.30 53.76
C ALA A 20 -18.50 32.76 52.59
N THR A 21 -17.71 33.62 51.91
CA THR A 21 -16.78 33.17 50.86
C THR A 21 -15.67 32.27 51.38
N VAL A 22 -15.04 32.65 52.51
CA VAL A 22 -14.02 31.81 53.19
C VAL A 22 -14.63 30.49 53.69
N GLY A 23 -15.82 30.52 54.29
CA GLY A 23 -16.52 29.30 54.67
C GLY A 23 -16.82 28.37 53.48
N ASN A 24 -17.18 28.94 52.34
CA ASN A 24 -17.38 28.17 51.09
C ASN A 24 -16.06 27.55 50.58
N ASN A 25 -14.94 28.30 50.67
CA ASN A 25 -13.63 27.77 50.28
C ASN A 25 -13.25 26.59 51.16
N ILE A 26 -13.36 26.75 52.47
CA ILE A 26 -13.05 25.67 53.46
C ILE A 26 -13.94 24.43 53.20
N ALA A 27 -15.23 24.63 52.96
CA ALA A 27 -16.15 23.52 52.73
C ALA A 27 -15.87 22.76 51.41
N ASN A 28 -15.17 23.37 50.47
CA ASN A 28 -14.86 22.79 49.14
C ASN A 28 -13.35 22.54 48.94
N VAL A 29 -12.55 22.50 50.00
CA VAL A 29 -11.10 22.28 49.89
C VAL A 29 -10.74 20.98 49.16
N ASP A 30 -11.52 19.91 49.41
CA ASP A 30 -11.33 18.59 48.76
C ASP A 30 -12.21 18.38 47.54
N THR A 31 -12.94 19.41 47.05
CA THR A 31 -13.79 19.33 45.87
C THR A 31 -12.93 19.43 44.61
N GLU A 32 -12.85 18.36 43.81
CA GLU A 32 -12.09 18.37 42.56
C GLU A 32 -12.55 19.46 41.61
N GLY A 33 -11.60 20.23 41.08
CA GLY A 33 -11.87 21.27 40.12
C GLY A 33 -12.35 22.61 40.76
N TYR A 34 -12.53 22.65 42.09
CA TYR A 34 -12.88 23.89 42.77
C TYR A 34 -11.72 24.87 42.73
N SER A 35 -12.02 26.15 42.37
CA SER A 35 -11.05 27.22 42.41
C SER A 35 -11.35 28.14 43.61
N ARG A 36 -10.30 28.45 44.38
CA ARG A 36 -10.37 29.39 45.50
C ARG A 36 -11.10 30.67 45.08
N GLN A 37 -12.06 31.10 45.87
CA GLN A 37 -12.85 32.31 45.62
C GLN A 37 -12.42 33.43 46.55
N ARG A 38 -12.31 34.64 46.01
CA ARG A 38 -11.95 35.85 46.77
C ARG A 38 -12.97 36.93 46.57
N LEU A 39 -13.42 37.51 47.69
CA LEU A 39 -14.30 38.65 47.64
C LEU A 39 -13.52 39.91 47.26
N GLU A 40 -13.89 40.58 46.19
CA GLU A 40 -13.33 41.89 45.82
C GLU A 40 -14.06 42.98 46.60
N ILE A 41 -13.29 43.67 47.46
CA ILE A 41 -13.79 44.74 48.32
C ILE A 41 -13.23 46.06 47.79
N VAL A 42 -14.09 47.01 47.48
CA VAL A 42 -13.71 48.34 47.03
C VAL A 42 -14.33 49.42 47.97
N GLN A 43 -13.74 50.57 47.95
CA GLN A 43 -14.30 51.72 48.66
C GLN A 43 -15.70 52.06 48.10
N SER A 44 -16.66 52.33 48.99
CA SER A 44 -17.95 52.93 48.56
C SER A 44 -17.73 54.36 48.12
N ALA A 45 -18.55 54.85 47.17
CA ALA A 45 -18.49 56.25 46.72
C ALA A 45 -18.58 57.22 47.89
N SER A 46 -17.67 58.21 47.97
CA SER A 46 -17.67 59.22 48.99
C SER A 46 -18.88 60.14 48.85
N SER A 47 -19.48 60.54 49.94
CA SER A 47 -20.47 61.64 49.98
C SER A 47 -19.73 62.96 50.11
N SER A 48 -20.15 63.92 49.34
CA SER A 48 -19.66 65.32 49.46
C SER A 48 -20.57 66.13 50.45
N GLU A 49 -19.94 66.50 51.52
CA GLU A 49 -20.63 67.35 52.51
C GLU A 49 -19.87 68.70 52.61
N GLY A 50 -20.29 69.60 51.80
CA GLY A 50 -19.60 70.88 51.60
C GLY A 50 -18.27 70.75 50.87
N SER A 51 -17.16 71.22 51.50
CA SER A 51 -15.80 71.11 50.96
C SER A 51 -15.06 69.73 51.32
N LEU A 52 -15.69 68.86 52.08
CA LEU A 52 -15.14 67.63 52.59
C LEU A 52 -15.79 66.45 51.91
N ASN A 53 -14.93 65.59 51.34
CA ASN A 53 -15.34 64.26 50.80
C ASN A 53 -15.15 63.18 51.87
N ILE A 54 -16.26 62.67 52.41
CA ILE A 54 -16.24 61.66 53.45
C ILE A 54 -16.50 60.24 52.80
N GLY A 55 -15.66 59.32 53.16
CA GLY A 55 -15.78 57.94 52.62
C GLY A 55 -16.97 57.18 53.24
N ASN A 56 -17.78 56.44 52.42
CA ASN A 56 -19.00 55.75 52.86
C ASN A 56 -18.74 54.27 53.18
N GLY A 57 -17.51 53.90 53.57
CA GLY A 57 -17.14 52.53 53.95
C GLY A 57 -16.75 51.66 52.76
N ALA A 58 -16.94 50.39 52.89
CA ALA A 58 -16.51 49.38 51.92
C ALA A 58 -17.76 48.66 51.33
N ARG A 59 -17.66 48.27 50.08
CA ARG A 59 -18.67 47.40 49.45
C ARG A 59 -18.03 46.19 48.75
N ALA A 60 -18.67 45.06 48.85
CA ALA A 60 -18.36 43.87 48.08
C ALA A 60 -18.88 44.09 46.65
N VAL A 61 -17.99 43.93 45.67
CA VAL A 61 -18.30 44.11 44.25
C VAL A 61 -18.66 42.78 43.63
N ARG A 62 -17.76 41.79 43.79
CA ARG A 62 -17.93 40.47 43.22
C ARG A 62 -17.13 39.43 44.00
N VAL A 63 -17.46 38.15 43.79
CA VAL A 63 -16.66 37.03 44.23
C VAL A 63 -15.91 36.52 42.98
N GLN A 64 -14.59 36.67 43.00
CA GLN A 64 -13.73 36.32 41.88
C GLN A 64 -12.98 35.03 42.19
N ARG A 65 -12.80 34.16 41.18
CA ARG A 65 -11.93 32.97 41.30
C ARG A 65 -10.46 33.38 41.24
N SER A 66 -9.64 32.70 42.01
CA SER A 66 -8.19 32.76 41.88
C SER A 66 -7.83 31.83 40.71
N TYR A 67 -7.54 32.42 39.54
CA TYR A 67 -7.38 31.67 38.28
C TYR A 67 -6.34 32.35 37.39
N ASP A 68 -5.40 31.57 36.90
CA ASP A 68 -4.41 31.98 35.92
C ASP A 68 -4.51 31.07 34.68
N SER A 69 -4.91 31.65 33.58
CA SER A 69 -5.15 30.94 32.33
C SER A 69 -3.87 30.26 31.78
N PHE A 70 -2.72 30.93 31.94
CA PHE A 70 -1.45 30.38 31.47
C PHE A 70 -1.02 29.13 32.28
N VAL A 71 -1.19 29.21 33.62
CA VAL A 71 -0.87 28.09 34.53
C VAL A 71 -1.79 26.88 34.24
N VAL A 72 -3.09 27.14 34.02
CA VAL A 72 -4.06 26.10 33.74
C VAL A 72 -3.82 25.48 32.35
N GLU A 73 -3.45 26.26 31.34
CA GLU A 73 -3.12 25.73 30.03
C GLU A 73 -1.85 24.88 30.06
N ASN A 74 -0.81 25.30 30.82
CA ASN A 74 0.38 24.48 31.03
C ASN A 74 0.05 23.15 31.73
N LEU A 75 -0.83 23.17 32.73
CA LEU A 75 -1.30 21.96 33.40
C LEU A 75 -2.01 21.01 32.41
N ARG A 76 -2.95 21.54 31.61
CA ARG A 76 -3.67 20.77 30.59
C ARG A 76 -2.72 20.17 29.55
N SER A 77 -1.75 20.96 29.09
CA SER A 77 -0.75 20.51 28.13
C SER A 77 0.13 19.39 28.70
N SER A 78 0.67 19.57 29.92
CA SER A 78 1.50 18.56 30.57
C SER A 78 0.70 17.28 30.91
N GLN A 79 -0.54 17.43 31.37
CA GLN A 79 -1.45 16.30 31.61
C GLN A 79 -1.73 15.51 30.33
N SER A 80 -1.98 16.24 29.21
CA SER A 80 -2.22 15.62 27.92
C SER A 80 -1.00 14.81 27.43
N GLN A 81 0.22 15.33 27.60
CA GLN A 81 1.44 14.60 27.26
C GLN A 81 1.67 13.40 28.16
N LEU A 82 1.44 13.54 29.46
CA LEU A 82 1.53 12.43 30.40
C LEU A 82 0.61 11.27 30.01
N HIS A 83 -0.68 11.56 29.79
CA HIS A 83 -1.64 10.51 29.40
C HIS A 83 -1.32 9.86 28.04
N LYS A 84 -0.74 10.62 27.11
CA LYS A 84 -0.23 10.07 25.86
C LYS A 84 0.83 8.99 26.13
N HIS A 85 1.87 9.34 26.88
CA HIS A 85 2.97 8.41 27.18
C HIS A 85 2.55 7.25 28.08
N GLN A 86 1.62 7.46 29.00
CA GLN A 86 1.03 6.40 29.82
C GLN A 86 0.32 5.36 28.94
N ALA A 87 -0.55 5.82 28.03
CA ALA A 87 -1.29 4.93 27.14
C ALA A 87 -0.36 4.19 26.17
N THR A 88 0.67 4.87 25.64
CA THR A 88 1.68 4.21 24.77
C THR A 88 2.42 3.13 25.56
N LEU A 89 2.93 3.44 26.76
CA LEU A 89 3.67 2.49 27.60
C LEU A 89 2.82 1.27 27.96
N GLU A 90 1.57 1.46 28.32
CA GLU A 90 0.66 0.38 28.69
C GLU A 90 0.56 -0.68 27.58
N TYR A 91 0.31 -0.23 26.36
CA TYR A 91 0.15 -1.13 25.20
C TYR A 91 1.48 -1.73 24.73
N VAL A 92 2.58 -0.96 24.73
CA VAL A 92 3.90 -1.50 24.34
C VAL A 92 4.36 -2.57 25.35
N THR A 93 4.08 -2.39 26.65
CA THR A 93 4.34 -3.40 27.69
C THR A 93 3.49 -4.67 27.49
N GLN A 94 2.25 -4.53 27.02
CA GLN A 94 1.42 -5.70 26.69
C GLN A 94 2.03 -6.50 25.53
N LEU A 95 2.57 -5.83 24.50
CA LEU A 95 3.29 -6.51 23.41
C LEU A 95 4.53 -7.23 23.90
N GLU A 96 5.34 -6.56 24.73
CA GLU A 96 6.55 -7.17 25.31
C GLU A 96 6.21 -8.43 26.11
N ASN A 97 5.19 -8.39 26.96
CA ASN A 97 4.76 -9.54 27.74
C ASN A 97 4.38 -10.76 26.90
N ILE A 98 3.77 -10.54 25.70
CA ILE A 98 3.43 -11.65 24.79
C ILE A 98 4.69 -12.23 24.16
N LEU A 99 5.58 -11.39 23.64
CA LEU A 99 6.75 -11.87 22.90
C LEU A 99 7.87 -12.38 23.81
N ALA A 100 7.96 -11.87 25.03
CA ALA A 100 8.92 -12.33 26.03
C ALA A 100 8.48 -13.63 26.74
N ASP A 101 7.24 -14.09 26.53
CA ASP A 101 6.78 -15.36 27.09
C ASP A 101 7.52 -16.53 26.43
N LYS A 102 8.26 -17.27 27.22
CA LYS A 102 9.03 -18.45 26.77
C LYS A 102 8.16 -19.52 26.10
N GLN A 103 6.90 -19.62 26.47
CA GLN A 103 5.98 -20.59 25.86
C GLN A 103 5.52 -20.16 24.45
N LEU A 104 5.60 -18.87 24.15
CA LEU A 104 5.24 -18.27 22.86
C LEU A 104 6.45 -17.93 21.99
N SER A 105 7.65 -18.26 22.41
CA SER A 105 8.89 -17.95 21.71
C SER A 105 8.95 -18.64 20.34
N LEU A 106 8.99 -17.85 19.27
CA LEU A 106 9.17 -18.36 17.91
C LEU A 106 10.57 -18.93 17.70
N SER A 107 11.61 -18.38 18.38
CA SER A 107 12.97 -18.90 18.35
C SER A 107 13.01 -20.37 18.78
N THR A 108 12.45 -20.71 19.94
CA THR A 108 12.38 -22.10 20.42
C THR A 108 11.65 -23.02 19.45
N SER A 109 10.61 -22.52 18.81
CA SER A 109 9.82 -23.29 17.85
C SER A 109 10.58 -23.53 16.54
N LEU A 110 11.32 -22.53 16.04
CA LEU A 110 12.19 -22.65 14.86
C LEU A 110 13.35 -23.62 15.14
N ASP A 111 14.02 -23.50 16.29
CA ASP A 111 15.08 -24.44 16.71
C ASP A 111 14.56 -25.87 16.81
N GLY A 112 13.35 -26.04 17.33
CA GLY A 112 12.67 -27.34 17.38
C GLY A 112 12.42 -27.92 15.98
N PHE A 113 12.00 -27.10 15.03
CA PHE A 113 11.80 -27.51 13.65
C PHE A 113 13.10 -27.98 12.99
N PHE A 114 14.18 -27.19 13.08
CA PHE A 114 15.47 -27.56 12.48
C PHE A 114 16.08 -28.77 13.20
N SER A 115 15.89 -28.92 14.50
CA SER A 115 16.29 -30.13 15.24
C SER A 115 15.56 -31.38 14.73
N ALA A 116 14.26 -31.27 14.42
CA ALA A 116 13.51 -32.39 13.86
C ALA A 116 13.93 -32.70 12.41
N VAL A 117 14.33 -31.69 11.60
CA VAL A 117 14.96 -31.89 10.28
C VAL A 117 16.30 -32.62 10.45
N GLN A 118 17.10 -32.26 11.44
CA GLN A 118 18.37 -32.94 11.75
C GLN A 118 18.16 -34.41 12.14
N GLU A 119 17.13 -34.72 12.94
CA GLU A 119 16.79 -36.12 13.30
C GLU A 119 16.47 -36.95 12.03
N VAL A 120 15.70 -36.40 11.09
CA VAL A 120 15.44 -37.07 9.79
C VAL A 120 16.72 -37.18 8.98
N SER A 121 17.60 -36.19 9.00
CA SER A 121 18.89 -36.23 8.27
C SER A 121 19.79 -37.35 8.76
N LEU A 122 19.79 -37.67 10.06
CA LEU A 122 20.53 -38.77 10.64
C LEU A 122 19.94 -40.14 10.28
N SER A 123 18.64 -40.22 10.02
CA SER A 123 17.92 -41.44 9.71
C SER A 123 16.86 -41.23 8.60
N PRO A 124 17.26 -40.95 7.33
CA PRO A 124 16.34 -40.50 6.30
C PRO A 124 15.25 -41.51 5.92
N SER A 125 15.46 -42.78 6.15
CA SER A 125 14.49 -43.85 5.92
C SER A 125 13.55 -44.12 7.09
N SER A 126 13.77 -43.50 8.27
CA SER A 126 12.94 -43.69 9.47
C SER A 126 11.58 -43.02 9.30
N VAL A 127 10.52 -43.83 9.26
CA VAL A 127 9.15 -43.35 9.22
C VAL A 127 8.80 -42.53 10.48
N SER A 128 9.30 -42.94 11.65
CA SER A 128 9.05 -42.23 12.91
C SER A 128 9.70 -40.86 12.93
N ALA A 129 10.96 -40.69 12.49
CA ALA A 129 11.65 -39.43 12.43
C ALA A 129 10.94 -38.47 11.45
N ARG A 130 10.55 -38.95 10.25
CA ARG A 130 9.79 -38.17 9.27
C ARG A 130 8.42 -37.74 9.81
N GLN A 131 7.71 -38.62 10.51
CA GLN A 131 6.44 -38.28 11.12
C GLN A 131 6.61 -37.27 12.28
N ASN A 132 7.68 -37.40 13.06
CA ASN A 132 8.03 -36.44 14.11
C ASN A 132 8.30 -35.06 13.50
N MET A 133 9.07 -34.96 12.43
CA MET A 133 9.31 -33.71 11.72
C MET A 133 8.00 -33.02 11.27
N LEU A 134 7.05 -33.79 10.73
CA LEU A 134 5.74 -33.23 10.33
C LEU A 134 4.92 -32.77 11.55
N ASN A 135 5.01 -33.47 12.67
CA ASN A 135 4.33 -33.07 13.89
C ASN A 135 4.94 -31.76 14.46
N VAL A 136 6.28 -31.68 14.48
CA VAL A 136 6.98 -30.46 14.92
C VAL A 136 6.69 -29.30 13.95
N ALA A 137 6.66 -29.55 12.63
CA ALA A 137 6.26 -28.52 11.67
C ALA A 137 4.85 -27.98 11.93
N LYS A 138 3.89 -28.85 12.33
CA LYS A 138 2.55 -28.42 12.75
C LYS A 138 2.56 -27.59 14.01
N SER A 139 3.33 -28.03 15.04
CA SER A 139 3.49 -27.26 16.27
C SER A 139 4.13 -25.90 16.02
N THR A 140 5.10 -25.80 15.10
CA THR A 140 5.70 -24.54 14.65
C THR A 140 4.63 -23.62 14.06
N VAL A 141 3.79 -24.14 13.16
CA VAL A 141 2.66 -23.39 12.59
C VAL A 141 1.69 -22.91 13.67
N GLU A 142 1.31 -23.78 14.60
CA GLU A 142 0.44 -23.45 15.73
C GLU A 142 1.03 -22.32 16.58
N GLN A 143 2.36 -22.32 16.77
CA GLN A 143 3.05 -21.29 17.52
C GLN A 143 3.01 -19.91 16.81
N PHE A 144 3.34 -19.88 15.51
CA PHE A 144 3.24 -18.65 14.71
C PHE A 144 1.81 -18.08 14.71
N THR A 145 0.82 -18.93 14.45
CA THR A 145 -0.59 -18.50 14.43
C THR A 145 -1.10 -18.10 15.82
N SER A 146 -0.58 -18.67 16.89
CA SER A 146 -0.90 -18.26 18.26
C SER A 146 -0.40 -16.84 18.54
N VAL A 147 0.86 -16.54 18.21
CA VAL A 147 1.42 -15.18 18.34
C VAL A 147 0.60 -14.20 17.49
N GLY A 148 0.31 -14.53 16.23
CA GLY A 148 -0.52 -13.71 15.35
C GLY A 148 -1.88 -13.41 15.94
N THR A 149 -2.55 -14.42 16.50
CA THR A 149 -3.85 -14.28 17.15
C THR A 149 -3.80 -13.35 18.36
N GLN A 150 -2.78 -13.46 19.21
CA GLN A 150 -2.63 -12.57 20.37
C GLN A 150 -2.38 -11.12 19.96
N LEU A 151 -1.55 -10.89 18.93
CA LEU A 151 -1.35 -9.55 18.36
C LEU A 151 -2.65 -8.99 17.78
N SER A 152 -3.46 -9.83 17.15
CA SER A 152 -4.78 -9.44 16.63
C SER A 152 -5.75 -9.07 17.76
N ASN A 153 -5.68 -9.77 18.91
CA ASN A 153 -6.48 -9.43 20.09
C ASN A 153 -6.09 -8.05 20.67
N ILE A 154 -4.78 -7.73 20.74
CA ILE A 154 -4.33 -6.38 21.15
C ILE A 154 -4.78 -5.32 20.15
N GLU A 155 -4.69 -5.62 18.85
CA GLU A 155 -5.18 -4.70 17.80
C GLU A 155 -6.66 -4.36 18.00
N GLU A 156 -7.50 -5.35 18.14
CA GLU A 156 -8.95 -5.15 18.32
C GLU A 156 -9.27 -4.50 19.66
N GLY A 157 -8.57 -4.91 20.75
CA GLY A 157 -8.70 -4.29 22.06
C GLY A 157 -8.37 -2.81 22.04
N SER A 158 -7.23 -2.44 21.43
CA SER A 158 -6.82 -1.04 21.31
C SER A 158 -7.76 -0.21 20.42
N TYR A 159 -8.37 -0.81 19.40
CA TYR A 159 -9.40 -0.15 18.57
C TYR A 159 -10.69 0.07 19.37
N SER A 160 -11.10 -0.91 20.15
CA SER A 160 -12.25 -0.80 21.06
C SER A 160 -12.05 0.30 22.09
N ASP A 161 -10.87 0.36 22.72
CA ASP A 161 -10.52 1.41 23.68
C ASP A 161 -10.55 2.81 23.04
N LEU A 162 -9.98 2.96 21.85
CA LEU A 162 -10.08 4.21 21.11
C LEU A 162 -11.54 4.62 20.91
N THR A 163 -12.39 3.66 20.57
CA THR A 163 -13.83 3.91 20.36
C THR A 163 -14.51 4.39 21.62
N VAL A 164 -14.21 3.74 22.76
CA VAL A 164 -14.75 4.14 24.08
C VAL A 164 -14.29 5.55 24.46
N GLN A 165 -12.99 5.84 24.28
CA GLN A 165 -12.43 7.14 24.65
C GLN A 165 -12.95 8.27 23.76
N VAL A 166 -13.13 8.03 22.46
CA VAL A 166 -13.72 8.99 21.54
C VAL A 166 -15.18 9.26 21.90
N ASN A 167 -15.94 8.25 22.26
CA ASN A 167 -17.32 8.42 22.74
C ASN A 167 -17.38 9.24 24.05
N THR A 168 -16.45 9.00 24.96
CA THR A 168 -16.31 9.76 26.21
C THR A 168 -15.97 11.23 25.92
N LEU A 169 -15.05 11.47 24.97
CA LEU A 169 -14.70 12.82 24.54
C LEU A 169 -15.89 13.56 23.91
N ASN A 170 -16.71 12.86 23.10
CA ASN A 170 -17.95 13.40 22.55
C ASN A 170 -18.94 13.81 23.66
N GLN A 171 -19.09 12.98 24.71
CA GLN A 171 -19.95 13.30 25.87
C GLN A 171 -19.45 14.56 26.61
N PHE A 172 -18.13 14.69 26.82
CA PHE A 172 -17.58 15.90 27.41
C PHE A 172 -17.79 17.14 26.52
N ALA A 173 -17.66 16.99 25.20
CA ALA A 173 -17.93 18.08 24.25
C ALA A 173 -19.39 18.55 24.31
N GLU A 174 -20.34 17.62 24.41
CA GLU A 174 -21.77 17.95 24.55
C GLU A 174 -22.08 18.65 25.89
N GLN A 175 -21.50 18.13 27.00
CA GLN A 175 -21.65 18.74 28.31
C GLN A 175 -21.05 20.16 28.31
N LEU A 176 -19.87 20.36 27.71
CA LEU A 176 -19.27 21.69 27.60
C LEU A 176 -20.09 22.65 26.74
N ALA A 177 -20.66 22.16 25.63
CA ALA A 177 -21.58 22.95 24.81
C ALA A 177 -22.82 23.41 25.60
N SER A 178 -23.35 22.57 26.51
CA SER A 178 -24.43 22.87 27.42
C SER A 178 -24.03 23.92 28.48
N VAL A 179 -22.81 23.80 29.06
CA VAL A 179 -22.25 24.82 29.97
C VAL A 179 -22.08 26.15 29.23
N ASN A 180 -21.51 26.15 28.03
CA ASN A 180 -21.40 27.31 27.16
C ASN A 180 -22.76 27.95 26.87
N ALA A 181 -23.81 27.15 26.64
CA ALA A 181 -25.16 27.65 26.43
C ALA A 181 -25.70 28.39 27.69
N SER A 182 -25.32 27.93 28.87
CA SER A 182 -25.68 28.58 30.15
C SER A 182 -24.88 29.86 30.36
N LEU A 183 -23.58 29.86 30.10
CA LEU A 183 -22.71 31.02 30.17
C LEU A 183 -23.13 32.13 29.16
N ASN A 184 -23.62 31.75 27.98
CA ASN A 184 -24.08 32.71 26.96
C ASN A 184 -25.33 33.50 27.35
N ARG A 185 -25.96 33.23 28.50
CA ARG A 185 -27.09 34.00 29.01
C ARG A 185 -26.66 35.33 29.65
N VAL A 186 -25.39 35.47 30.00
CA VAL A 186 -24.81 36.66 30.64
C VAL A 186 -23.62 37.13 29.78
N ASN A 187 -23.52 38.42 29.50
CA ASN A 187 -22.56 38.99 28.56
C ASN A 187 -21.18 39.31 29.16
N SER A 188 -20.94 39.02 30.44
CA SER A 188 -19.68 39.36 31.12
C SER A 188 -19.24 38.20 32.02
N ILE A 189 -17.97 37.78 31.93
CA ILE A 189 -17.38 36.73 32.78
C ILE A 189 -17.46 37.11 34.26
N ASP A 190 -17.33 38.37 34.59
CA ASP A 190 -17.39 38.88 35.98
C ASP A 190 -18.74 38.69 36.67
N LYS A 191 -19.78 38.38 35.91
CA LYS A 191 -21.16 38.15 36.42
C LYS A 191 -21.58 36.70 36.31
N GLN A 192 -20.71 35.82 35.84
CA GLN A 192 -20.99 34.40 35.75
C GLN A 192 -20.94 33.70 37.10
N PRO A 193 -21.74 32.65 37.33
CA PRO A 193 -21.59 31.80 38.48
C PRO A 193 -20.23 31.07 38.42
N ASN A 194 -19.44 31.17 39.50
CA ASN A 194 -18.11 30.53 39.58
C ASN A 194 -18.19 29.00 39.39
N GLU A 195 -19.23 28.36 39.88
CA GLU A 195 -19.50 26.94 39.70
C GLU A 195 -19.59 26.52 38.21
N LEU A 196 -20.21 27.34 37.34
CA LEU A 196 -20.27 27.07 35.91
C LEU A 196 -18.89 27.21 35.25
N LEU A 197 -18.07 28.16 35.73
CA LEU A 197 -16.71 28.33 35.25
C LEU A 197 -15.81 27.17 35.70
N ASP A 198 -15.94 26.72 36.96
CA ASP A 198 -15.21 25.55 37.48
C ASP A 198 -15.62 24.29 36.71
N ARG A 199 -16.93 24.06 36.50
CA ARG A 199 -17.44 22.93 35.69
C ARG A 199 -16.90 22.96 34.26
N ARG A 200 -16.84 24.13 33.61
CA ARG A 200 -16.25 24.35 32.30
C ARG A 200 -14.79 23.90 32.28
N ASP A 201 -14.00 24.35 33.26
CA ASP A 201 -12.58 24.12 33.34
C ASP A 201 -12.27 22.64 33.65
N THR A 202 -13.06 21.98 34.50
CA THR A 202 -12.97 20.54 34.76
C THR A 202 -13.24 19.74 33.50
N LEU A 203 -14.31 20.07 32.74
CA LEU A 203 -14.60 19.37 31.49
C LEU A 203 -13.45 19.50 30.46
N ILE A 204 -12.84 20.68 30.33
CA ILE A 204 -11.70 20.90 29.43
C ILE A 204 -10.48 20.09 29.92
N GLN A 205 -10.27 20.05 31.23
CA GLN A 205 -9.20 19.25 31.82
C GLN A 205 -9.40 17.76 31.57
N ASP A 206 -10.62 17.24 31.72
CA ASP A 206 -10.95 15.83 31.41
C ASP A 206 -10.80 15.52 29.92
N MET A 207 -11.20 16.44 29.04
CA MET A 207 -10.95 16.35 27.60
C MET A 207 -9.46 16.26 27.29
N SER A 208 -8.63 17.06 28.02
CA SER A 208 -7.16 17.08 27.84
C SER A 208 -6.49 15.76 28.20
N LYS A 209 -7.07 14.94 29.09
CA LYS A 209 -6.60 13.59 29.39
C LYS A 209 -6.75 12.65 28.18
N LEU A 210 -7.84 12.85 27.40
CA LEU A 210 -8.18 12.01 26.25
C LEU A 210 -7.52 12.47 24.95
N LEU A 211 -7.51 13.79 24.70
CA LEU A 211 -6.93 14.39 23.49
C LEU A 211 -6.47 15.82 23.81
N ARG A 212 -5.33 16.24 23.27
CA ARG A 212 -4.89 17.63 23.42
C ARG A 212 -5.92 18.56 22.78
N VAL A 213 -6.44 19.44 23.60
CA VAL A 213 -7.40 20.48 23.21
C VAL A 213 -6.88 21.86 23.61
N HIS A 214 -7.19 22.87 22.83
CA HIS A 214 -6.91 24.26 23.13
C HIS A 214 -8.21 25.05 23.25
N ALA A 215 -8.41 25.70 24.40
CA ALA A 215 -9.62 26.44 24.72
C ALA A 215 -9.41 27.94 24.51
N VAL A 216 -10.21 28.55 23.66
CA VAL A 216 -10.22 30.02 23.42
C VAL A 216 -11.40 30.62 24.16
N GLU A 217 -11.12 31.40 25.21
CA GLU A 217 -12.14 32.03 26.05
C GLU A 217 -12.72 33.29 25.40
N LYS A 218 -14.04 33.46 25.53
CA LYS A 218 -14.79 34.67 25.08
C LYS A 218 -15.07 35.60 26.26
N ASN A 219 -15.43 36.84 25.97
CA ASN A 219 -15.69 37.87 26.98
C ASN A 219 -16.78 37.53 28.02
N ASN A 220 -17.61 36.55 27.72
CA ASN A 220 -18.66 36.06 28.61
C ASN A 220 -18.29 34.77 29.37
N GLY A 221 -17.05 34.32 29.25
CA GLY A 221 -16.55 33.11 29.89
C GLY A 221 -16.90 31.78 29.16
N SER A 222 -17.66 31.82 28.06
CA SER A 222 -17.81 30.65 27.21
C SER A 222 -16.52 30.40 26.41
N VAL A 223 -16.30 29.17 25.99
CA VAL A 223 -15.08 28.78 25.28
C VAL A 223 -15.38 28.10 23.94
N ASP A 224 -14.56 28.38 22.96
CA ASP A 224 -14.43 27.49 21.81
C ASP A 224 -13.23 26.58 22.03
N VAL A 225 -13.40 25.29 21.74
CA VAL A 225 -12.34 24.26 21.94
C VAL A 225 -11.92 23.71 20.62
N HIS A 226 -10.64 23.87 20.31
CA HIS A 226 -9.99 23.31 19.14
C HIS A 226 -9.32 21.99 19.45
N ILE A 227 -9.21 21.11 18.46
CA ILE A 227 -8.38 19.90 18.53
C ILE A 227 -6.95 20.27 18.17
N GLY A 228 -5.98 19.88 19.00
CA GLY A 228 -4.59 20.27 18.83
C GLY A 228 -4.39 21.77 19.06
N ASP A 229 -3.83 22.46 18.06
CA ASP A 229 -3.61 23.90 18.10
C ASP A 229 -4.73 24.68 17.40
N VAL A 230 -4.85 25.98 17.74
CA VAL A 230 -5.84 26.87 17.10
C VAL A 230 -5.67 26.92 15.58
N ALA A 231 -4.43 26.78 15.09
CA ALA A 231 -4.12 26.78 13.67
C ALA A 231 -4.72 25.57 12.92
N SER A 232 -5.14 24.50 13.61
CA SER A 232 -5.80 23.35 12.96
C SER A 232 -7.14 23.71 12.32
N GLY A 233 -7.80 24.76 12.80
CA GLY A 233 -9.14 25.16 12.37
C GLY A 233 -10.26 24.18 12.73
N GLN A 234 -9.94 23.05 13.37
CA GLN A 234 -10.91 22.01 13.72
C GLN A 234 -11.46 22.21 15.13
N TYR A 235 -12.75 22.51 15.22
CA TYR A 235 -13.43 22.75 16.48
C TYR A 235 -14.05 21.47 17.02
N LEU A 236 -13.71 21.09 18.25
CA LEU A 236 -14.42 20.07 19.01
C LEU A 236 -15.71 20.66 19.63
N VAL A 237 -15.62 21.90 20.14
CA VAL A 237 -16.78 22.65 20.60
C VAL A 237 -16.71 24.07 20.06
N GLN A 238 -17.77 24.52 19.38
CA GLN A 238 -17.91 25.88 18.88
C GLN A 238 -19.19 26.50 19.44
N GLY A 239 -19.03 27.42 20.38
CA GLY A 239 -20.17 28.03 21.05
C GLY A 239 -21.06 27.01 21.78
N LYS A 240 -22.31 26.85 21.29
CA LYS A 240 -23.31 25.95 21.87
C LYS A 240 -23.37 24.57 21.18
N LYS A 241 -22.47 24.27 20.26
CA LYS A 241 -22.46 23.04 19.48
C LYS A 241 -21.16 22.26 19.71
N GLY A 242 -21.28 20.98 19.97
CA GLY A 242 -20.20 20.03 19.89
C GLY A 242 -20.12 19.41 18.50
N SER A 243 -18.91 19.17 18.00
CA SER A 243 -18.66 18.32 16.84
C SER A 243 -18.63 16.87 17.29
N VAL A 244 -19.01 15.94 16.40
CA VAL A 244 -18.94 14.51 16.69
C VAL A 244 -17.65 13.95 16.13
N LEU A 245 -16.88 13.29 16.98
CA LEU A 245 -15.70 12.53 16.57
C LEU A 245 -16.09 11.07 16.32
N GLY A 246 -15.53 10.49 15.28
CA GLY A 246 -15.63 9.09 14.96
C GLY A 246 -14.25 8.48 14.70
N ILE A 247 -14.19 7.17 14.64
CA ILE A 247 -13.00 6.43 14.26
C ILE A 247 -13.31 5.55 13.05
N GLU A 248 -12.45 5.61 12.05
CA GLU A 248 -12.52 4.75 10.87
C GLU A 248 -11.20 3.98 10.72
N ARG A 249 -11.26 2.78 10.16
CA ARG A 249 -10.05 2.08 9.73
C ARG A 249 -9.54 2.74 8.45
N SER A 250 -8.25 2.98 8.37
CA SER A 250 -7.65 3.57 7.16
C SER A 250 -7.86 2.65 5.96
N ALA A 251 -8.34 3.19 4.85
CA ALA A 251 -8.47 2.44 3.61
C ALA A 251 -7.11 1.97 3.05
N ALA A 252 -6.03 2.72 3.32
CA ALA A 252 -4.68 2.38 2.88
C ALA A 252 -4.03 1.31 3.77
N ASN A 253 -4.33 1.30 5.06
CA ASN A 253 -3.84 0.30 6.02
C ASN A 253 -4.91 0.09 7.09
N PRO A 254 -5.68 -1.01 7.05
CA PRO A 254 -6.75 -1.29 8.02
C PRO A 254 -6.29 -1.39 9.48
N ASP A 255 -5.00 -1.61 9.73
CA ASP A 255 -4.43 -1.65 11.08
C ASP A 255 -4.36 -0.25 11.71
N VAL A 256 -4.36 0.80 10.88
CA VAL A 256 -4.30 2.19 11.32
C VAL A 256 -5.71 2.75 11.54
N ALA A 257 -5.97 3.21 12.76
CA ALA A 257 -7.19 3.94 13.08
C ALA A 257 -7.04 5.43 12.71
N VAL A 258 -8.02 5.96 12.00
CA VAL A 258 -8.07 7.37 11.60
C VAL A 258 -9.19 8.06 12.36
N LEU A 259 -8.85 9.15 13.05
CA LEU A 259 -9.82 9.96 13.75
C LEU A 259 -10.51 10.90 12.75
N MET A 260 -11.84 10.84 12.73
CA MET A 260 -12.69 11.68 11.88
C MET A 260 -13.48 12.65 12.72
N ILE A 261 -13.65 13.88 12.26
CA ILE A 261 -14.51 14.90 12.89
C ILE A 261 -15.63 15.29 11.93
N ASP A 262 -16.85 15.27 12.43
CA ASP A 262 -18.03 15.72 11.67
C ASP A 262 -18.65 16.96 12.31
N PRO A 263 -18.25 18.16 11.87
CA PRO A 263 -18.82 19.40 12.39
C PRO A 263 -20.24 19.71 11.87
N TYR A 264 -20.60 19.24 10.66
CA TYR A 264 -21.85 19.58 9.97
C TYR A 264 -22.30 18.52 8.95
N MET A 265 -22.27 17.24 9.29
CA MET A 265 -22.58 16.12 8.38
C MET A 265 -21.61 16.03 7.17
N SER A 266 -20.36 16.44 7.36
CA SER A 266 -19.29 16.31 6.39
C SER A 266 -18.03 15.82 7.10
N PRO A 267 -17.86 14.50 7.26
CA PRO A 267 -16.73 13.93 7.97
C PRO A 267 -15.39 14.37 7.37
N GLN A 268 -14.49 14.85 8.20
CA GLN A 268 -13.14 15.27 7.83
C GLN A 268 -12.13 14.56 8.72
N LYS A 269 -10.96 14.22 8.15
CA LYS A 269 -9.87 13.66 8.94
C LYS A 269 -9.36 14.69 9.96
N VAL A 270 -9.16 14.26 11.20
CA VAL A 270 -8.48 15.08 12.20
C VAL A 270 -7.00 15.21 11.81
N THR A 271 -6.55 16.45 11.61
CA THR A 271 -5.20 16.74 11.10
C THR A 271 -4.13 16.67 12.17
N GLN A 272 -4.49 16.94 13.43
CA GLN A 272 -3.56 16.96 14.56
C GLN A 272 -4.07 16.09 15.71
N VAL A 273 -3.75 14.80 15.67
CA VAL A 273 -3.98 13.90 16.81
C VAL A 273 -2.72 13.91 17.68
N VAL A 274 -2.66 14.85 18.62
CA VAL A 274 -1.49 15.06 19.47
C VAL A 274 -1.92 15.12 20.93
N GLY A 275 -1.15 14.45 21.82
CA GLY A 275 -1.44 14.42 23.25
C GLY A 275 -2.73 13.68 23.64
N GLY A 276 -2.85 13.35 24.92
CA GLY A 276 -3.94 12.55 25.46
C GLY A 276 -3.83 11.06 25.14
N SER A 277 -4.59 10.25 25.84
CA SER A 277 -4.55 8.78 25.68
C SER A 277 -4.94 8.32 24.27
N ILE A 278 -5.86 9.03 23.57
CA ILE A 278 -6.24 8.74 22.18
C ILE A 278 -5.03 8.84 21.25
N ALA A 279 -4.20 9.88 21.41
CA ALA A 279 -2.99 10.01 20.62
C ALA A 279 -1.95 8.94 20.98
N GLY A 280 -1.83 8.57 22.25
CA GLY A 280 -0.94 7.51 22.72
C GLY A 280 -1.30 6.15 22.12
N ILE A 281 -2.57 5.76 22.14
CA ILE A 281 -3.05 4.52 21.56
C ILE A 281 -2.90 4.57 20.02
N SER A 282 -3.18 5.71 19.39
CA SER A 282 -3.02 5.86 17.93
C SER A 282 -1.55 5.72 17.51
N GLU A 283 -0.62 6.32 18.28
CA GLU A 283 0.82 6.20 18.06
C GLU A 283 1.32 4.76 18.26
N PHE A 284 0.88 4.10 19.32
CA PHE A 284 1.14 2.68 19.55
C PHE A 284 0.72 1.82 18.36
N ARG A 285 -0.52 2.00 17.87
CA ARG A 285 -1.03 1.24 16.72
C ARG A 285 -0.22 1.48 15.45
N GLN A 286 0.13 2.74 15.18
CA GLN A 286 0.82 3.13 13.95
C GLN A 286 2.31 2.75 13.98
N ASN A 287 3.00 2.97 15.08
CA ASN A 287 4.45 2.86 15.17
C ASN A 287 4.91 1.53 15.78
N SER A 288 4.31 1.08 16.90
CA SER A 288 4.78 -0.12 17.57
C SER A 288 4.10 -1.38 17.03
N LEU A 289 2.78 -1.43 17.06
CA LEU A 289 2.03 -2.63 16.67
C LEU A 289 2.18 -2.95 15.17
N THR A 290 2.04 -1.94 14.30
CA THR A 290 2.15 -2.16 12.85
C THR A 290 3.55 -2.59 12.45
N ILE A 291 4.59 -1.93 12.98
CA ILE A 291 6.00 -2.27 12.67
C ILE A 291 6.31 -3.69 13.15
N LEU A 292 5.95 -4.01 14.40
CA LEU A 292 6.17 -5.34 14.95
C LEU A 292 5.50 -6.44 14.12
N ARG A 293 4.23 -6.24 13.75
CA ARG A 293 3.50 -7.21 12.92
C ARG A 293 4.11 -7.36 11.54
N ASP A 294 4.59 -6.28 10.95
CA ASP A 294 5.24 -6.29 9.64
C ASP A 294 6.58 -7.05 9.67
N GLU A 295 7.36 -6.91 10.74
CA GLU A 295 8.61 -7.66 10.92
C GLU A 295 8.34 -9.17 11.13
N LEU A 296 7.34 -9.54 11.94
CA LEU A 296 6.95 -10.94 12.14
C LEU A 296 6.34 -11.56 10.88
N ASP A 297 5.58 -10.80 10.11
CA ASP A 297 5.08 -11.24 8.79
C ASP A 297 6.24 -11.47 7.81
N THR A 298 7.25 -10.59 7.83
CA THR A 298 8.46 -10.74 7.02
C THR A 298 9.24 -11.98 7.42
N LEU A 299 9.45 -12.19 8.73
CA LEU A 299 10.07 -13.41 9.26
C LEU A 299 9.35 -14.67 8.77
N THR A 300 8.01 -14.68 8.89
CA THR A 300 7.16 -15.80 8.45
C THR A 300 7.31 -16.09 6.96
N GLN A 301 7.25 -15.04 6.13
CA GLN A 301 7.34 -15.18 4.67
C GLN A 301 8.72 -15.69 4.23
N VAL A 302 9.77 -15.14 4.82
CA VAL A 302 11.16 -15.54 4.50
C VAL A 302 11.39 -16.98 4.95
N PHE A 303 10.92 -17.37 6.15
CA PHE A 303 10.98 -18.74 6.62
C PHE A 303 10.29 -19.71 5.66
N VAL A 304 9.04 -19.42 5.29
CA VAL A 304 8.27 -20.25 4.36
C VAL A 304 8.96 -20.34 3.00
N GLY A 305 9.42 -19.19 2.48
CA GLY A 305 10.09 -19.14 1.18
C GLY A 305 11.37 -19.96 1.14
N GLN A 306 12.27 -19.76 2.07
CA GLN A 306 13.57 -20.44 2.11
C GLN A 306 13.42 -21.95 2.33
N VAL A 307 12.52 -22.34 3.24
CA VAL A 307 12.27 -23.78 3.49
C VAL A 307 11.63 -24.42 2.27
N ASN A 308 10.65 -23.80 1.61
CA ASN A 308 10.02 -24.34 0.42
C ASN A 308 10.98 -24.43 -0.77
N ASP A 309 11.73 -23.34 -1.04
CA ASP A 309 12.70 -23.32 -2.13
C ASP A 309 13.74 -24.44 -1.99
N THR A 310 14.21 -24.68 -0.77
CA THR A 310 15.16 -25.76 -0.48
C THR A 310 14.50 -27.12 -0.56
N HIS A 311 13.33 -27.30 0.07
CA HIS A 311 12.62 -28.58 0.06
C HIS A 311 12.19 -29.00 -1.34
N ALA A 312 11.77 -28.04 -2.17
CA ALA A 312 11.34 -28.28 -3.55
C ALA A 312 12.47 -28.78 -4.47
N LEU A 313 13.73 -28.51 -4.15
CA LEU A 313 14.90 -28.99 -4.91
C LEU A 313 15.29 -30.41 -4.58
N GLY A 314 14.80 -30.93 -3.48
CA GLY A 314 15.09 -32.31 -3.06
C GLY A 314 14.22 -33.34 -3.74
N ILE A 315 14.52 -34.61 -3.47
CA ILE A 315 13.78 -35.76 -3.97
C ILE A 315 13.12 -36.47 -2.79
N ASP A 316 11.83 -36.78 -2.93
CA ASP A 316 11.01 -37.49 -1.95
C ASP A 316 11.27 -39.00 -1.96
N ALA A 317 10.56 -39.74 -1.11
CA ALA A 317 10.70 -41.19 -1.00
C ALA A 317 10.23 -41.95 -2.27
N GLN A 318 9.47 -41.34 -3.14
CA GLN A 318 8.98 -41.87 -4.42
C GLN A 318 9.85 -41.48 -5.62
N GLY A 319 10.86 -40.65 -5.41
CA GLY A 319 11.72 -40.16 -6.49
C GLY A 319 11.20 -38.93 -7.22
N ASN A 320 10.16 -38.26 -6.69
CA ASN A 320 9.65 -37.01 -7.22
C ASN A 320 10.35 -35.82 -6.58
N PHE A 321 10.36 -34.69 -7.26
CA PHE A 321 10.77 -33.44 -6.63
C PHE A 321 9.85 -33.07 -5.45
N GLY A 322 10.45 -32.48 -4.42
CA GLY A 322 9.74 -31.97 -3.25
C GLY A 322 8.65 -30.99 -3.63
N LYS A 323 7.62 -30.93 -2.77
CA LYS A 323 6.56 -29.94 -2.81
C LYS A 323 6.85 -28.85 -1.77
N ASP A 324 6.11 -27.76 -1.79
CA ASP A 324 6.14 -26.80 -0.71
C ASP A 324 5.81 -27.46 0.62
N LEU A 325 6.68 -27.30 1.63
CA LEU A 325 6.47 -27.86 2.97
C LEU A 325 5.42 -27.06 3.74
N PHE A 326 5.47 -25.74 3.58
CA PHE A 326 4.54 -24.79 4.16
C PHE A 326 3.78 -24.00 3.09
N SER A 327 2.63 -23.46 3.43
CA SER A 327 1.91 -22.50 2.61
C SER A 327 1.40 -21.36 3.47
N LEU A 328 1.30 -20.19 2.87
CA LEU A 328 0.52 -19.09 3.42
C LEU A 328 -0.87 -19.24 2.79
N GLY A 329 -1.85 -19.69 3.56
CA GLY A 329 -3.22 -19.91 3.09
C GLY A 329 -3.84 -18.67 2.41
N ASN A 330 -5.13 -18.66 2.17
CA ASN A 330 -5.80 -17.52 1.52
C ASN A 330 -5.67 -16.26 2.37
N ILE A 331 -4.62 -15.45 2.09
CA ILE A 331 -4.40 -14.13 2.69
C ILE A 331 -5.29 -13.05 2.06
N TYR A 332 -5.90 -13.34 0.90
CA TYR A 332 -6.85 -12.49 0.21
C TYR A 332 -8.19 -13.19 -0.01
N THR A 333 -9.27 -12.47 0.23
CA THR A 333 -10.60 -12.87 -0.24
C THR A 333 -10.80 -12.33 -1.65
N VAL A 334 -11.16 -13.23 -2.57
CA VAL A 334 -11.47 -12.92 -3.96
C VAL A 334 -12.99 -12.89 -4.11
N THR A 335 -13.55 -11.73 -4.38
CA THR A 335 -14.99 -11.56 -4.62
C THR A 335 -15.21 -11.29 -6.11
N PRO A 336 -15.84 -12.20 -6.85
CA PRO A 336 -16.15 -11.96 -8.25
C PRO A 336 -17.21 -10.85 -8.39
N GLY A 337 -17.07 -10.00 -9.41
CA GLY A 337 -18.09 -9.07 -9.83
C GLY A 337 -19.25 -9.78 -10.56
N LEU A 338 -19.98 -9.03 -11.38
CA LEU A 338 -21.03 -9.60 -12.26
C LEU A 338 -20.39 -10.20 -13.53
N ASN A 339 -19.52 -11.20 -13.33
CA ASN A 339 -18.70 -11.78 -14.38
C ASN A 339 -19.54 -12.62 -15.36
N LYS A 340 -19.21 -12.53 -16.63
CA LYS A 340 -19.85 -13.29 -17.72
C LYS A 340 -18.96 -14.44 -18.22
N GLY A 341 -17.67 -14.40 -17.87
CA GLY A 341 -16.70 -15.43 -18.17
C GLY A 341 -16.62 -16.51 -17.09
N THR A 342 -15.83 -17.56 -17.35
CA THR A 342 -15.52 -18.64 -16.41
C THR A 342 -14.17 -18.40 -15.72
N GLY A 343 -13.68 -17.17 -15.75
CA GLY A 343 -12.42 -16.79 -15.11
C GLY A 343 -12.42 -17.09 -13.61
N PHE A 344 -11.33 -17.64 -13.11
CA PHE A 344 -11.11 -17.93 -11.70
C PHE A 344 -9.72 -17.42 -11.30
N VAL A 345 -9.62 -16.85 -10.09
CA VAL A 345 -8.38 -16.27 -9.56
C VAL A 345 -7.96 -17.05 -8.34
N THR A 346 -6.73 -17.56 -8.36
CA THR A 346 -6.07 -18.09 -7.17
C THR A 346 -4.98 -17.13 -6.69
N VAL A 347 -4.79 -17.06 -5.38
CA VAL A 347 -3.88 -16.11 -4.74
C VAL A 347 -2.84 -16.88 -3.95
N SER A 348 -1.56 -16.52 -4.12
CA SER A 348 -0.45 -17.08 -3.35
C SER A 348 0.56 -15.98 -3.01
N ALA A 349 1.26 -16.11 -1.88
CA ALA A 349 2.35 -15.21 -1.56
C ALA A 349 3.56 -15.50 -2.48
N VAL A 350 4.29 -14.45 -2.85
CA VAL A 350 5.57 -14.59 -3.55
C VAL A 350 6.65 -14.91 -2.51
N PRO A 351 7.39 -16.00 -2.67
CA PRO A 351 8.48 -16.33 -1.75
C PRO A 351 9.48 -15.17 -1.60
N ASN A 352 10.00 -15.00 -0.41
CA ASN A 352 11.01 -13.98 -0.06
C ASN A 352 10.61 -12.52 -0.38
N THR A 353 9.32 -12.23 -0.46
CA THR A 353 8.81 -10.90 -0.75
C THR A 353 7.82 -10.48 0.34
N LYS A 354 7.96 -9.24 0.85
CA LYS A 354 6.99 -8.69 1.81
C LYS A 354 5.60 -8.60 1.18
N VAL A 355 4.60 -9.20 1.82
CA VAL A 355 3.20 -9.07 1.41
C VAL A 355 2.64 -7.75 1.94
N GLU A 356 2.23 -6.89 1.03
CA GLU A 356 1.57 -5.63 1.36
C GLU A 356 0.06 -5.85 1.51
N LYS A 357 -0.56 -5.17 2.48
CA LYS A 357 -2.01 -5.17 2.64
C LYS A 357 -2.64 -4.19 1.65
N LEU A 358 -2.92 -4.66 0.45
CA LEU A 358 -3.54 -3.85 -0.59
C LEU A 358 -5.02 -4.24 -0.76
N THR A 359 -5.83 -3.26 -1.11
CA THR A 359 -7.18 -3.50 -1.66
C THR A 359 -7.09 -3.33 -3.15
N MET A 360 -7.27 -4.41 -3.88
CA MET A 360 -7.02 -4.45 -5.31
C MET A 360 -8.28 -4.79 -6.09
N GLU A 361 -8.35 -4.30 -7.29
CA GLU A 361 -9.37 -4.64 -8.28
C GLU A 361 -8.68 -5.22 -9.52
N LEU A 362 -9.14 -6.38 -9.94
CA LEU A 362 -8.70 -7.04 -11.16
C LEU A 362 -9.78 -6.91 -12.21
N SER A 363 -9.47 -6.41 -13.39
CA SER A 363 -10.41 -6.23 -14.49
C SER A 363 -9.86 -6.80 -15.79
N TYR A 364 -10.71 -7.41 -16.61
CA TYR A 364 -10.35 -7.96 -17.91
C TYR A 364 -10.81 -7.06 -19.06
N SER A 365 -9.95 -6.87 -20.05
CA SER A 365 -10.28 -6.19 -21.30
C SER A 365 -10.14 -7.12 -22.49
N ASP A 366 -11.24 -7.40 -23.17
CA ASP A 366 -11.26 -8.27 -24.34
C ASP A 366 -10.54 -7.64 -25.54
N SER A 367 -10.57 -6.31 -25.66
CA SER A 367 -9.86 -5.58 -26.70
C SER A 367 -8.34 -5.67 -26.58
N LYS A 368 -7.83 -5.74 -25.36
CA LYS A 368 -6.39 -5.87 -25.05
C LYS A 368 -5.98 -7.33 -24.80
N LYS A 369 -6.96 -8.24 -24.60
CA LYS A 369 -6.72 -9.63 -24.16
C LYS A 369 -5.87 -9.73 -22.88
N LEU A 370 -6.03 -8.77 -21.99
CA LEU A 370 -5.21 -8.62 -20.77
C LEU A 370 -6.10 -8.37 -19.55
N TRP A 371 -5.63 -8.93 -18.44
CA TRP A 371 -6.08 -8.56 -17.11
C TRP A 371 -5.29 -7.33 -16.61
N THR A 372 -5.95 -6.44 -15.93
CA THR A 372 -5.36 -5.30 -15.24
C THR A 372 -5.65 -5.42 -13.75
N LEU A 373 -4.62 -5.57 -12.95
CA LEU A 373 -4.69 -5.52 -11.50
C LEU A 373 -4.38 -4.09 -11.06
N THR A 374 -5.28 -3.49 -10.29
CA THR A 374 -5.16 -2.10 -9.84
C THR A 374 -5.26 -2.06 -8.32
N ASP A 375 -4.27 -1.48 -7.64
CA ASP A 375 -4.44 -1.08 -6.25
C ASP A 375 -5.42 0.10 -6.18
N THR A 376 -6.51 -0.07 -5.46
CA THR A 376 -7.60 0.92 -5.41
C THR A 376 -7.21 2.22 -4.70
N VAL A 377 -6.15 2.19 -3.88
CA VAL A 377 -5.65 3.33 -3.09
C VAL A 377 -4.57 4.10 -3.86
N SER A 378 -3.45 3.44 -4.17
CA SER A 378 -2.31 4.09 -4.85
C SER A 378 -2.52 4.27 -6.36
N LYS A 379 -3.56 3.63 -6.93
CA LYS A 379 -3.84 3.57 -8.38
C LYS A 379 -2.72 2.91 -9.20
N LYS A 380 -1.77 2.23 -8.55
CA LYS A 380 -0.75 1.44 -9.22
C LYS A 380 -1.42 0.29 -9.97
N THR A 381 -0.99 0.03 -11.20
CA THR A 381 -1.55 -1.02 -12.05
C THR A 381 -0.47 -1.99 -12.53
N VAL A 382 -0.85 -3.26 -12.67
CA VAL A 382 -0.04 -4.31 -13.32
C VAL A 382 -0.95 -5.04 -14.30
N THR A 383 -0.44 -5.37 -15.48
CA THR A 383 -1.20 -6.06 -16.52
C THR A 383 -0.56 -7.40 -16.89
N GLY A 384 -1.37 -8.38 -17.23
CA GLY A 384 -0.90 -9.71 -17.64
C GLY A 384 -2.03 -10.64 -18.10
N ASN A 385 -1.69 -11.81 -18.64
CA ASN A 385 -2.67 -12.75 -19.19
C ASN A 385 -3.09 -13.83 -18.19
N THR A 386 -2.14 -14.49 -17.52
CA THR A 386 -2.37 -15.67 -16.68
C THR A 386 -1.85 -15.49 -15.27
N GLU A 387 -0.86 -14.65 -15.08
CA GLU A 387 -0.25 -14.40 -13.78
C GLU A 387 0.03 -12.91 -13.61
N LEU A 388 -0.21 -12.41 -12.42
CA LEU A 388 0.05 -11.03 -12.02
C LEU A 388 0.67 -11.04 -10.63
N THR A 389 1.60 -10.12 -10.37
CA THR A 389 2.22 -9.98 -9.06
C THR A 389 2.15 -8.51 -8.63
N MET A 390 1.64 -8.27 -7.44
CA MET A 390 1.59 -6.94 -6.82
C MET A 390 1.64 -7.09 -5.30
N GLY A 391 2.41 -6.23 -4.63
CA GLY A 391 2.47 -6.20 -3.17
C GLY A 391 2.89 -7.53 -2.54
N GLY A 392 3.85 -8.24 -3.15
CA GLY A 392 4.32 -9.53 -2.65
C GLY A 392 3.34 -10.69 -2.82
N VAL A 393 2.29 -10.52 -3.62
CA VAL A 393 1.26 -11.53 -3.87
C VAL A 393 1.19 -11.84 -5.36
N LYS A 394 1.14 -13.13 -5.67
CA LYS A 394 0.96 -13.66 -7.02
C LYS A 394 -0.49 -14.07 -7.22
N PHE A 395 -1.08 -13.59 -8.28
CA PHE A 395 -2.43 -13.90 -8.73
C PHE A 395 -2.35 -14.78 -9.97
N THR A 396 -2.83 -15.99 -9.89
CA THR A 396 -2.90 -16.92 -11.02
C THR A 396 -4.33 -16.97 -11.54
N LEU A 397 -4.46 -16.73 -12.83
CA LEU A 397 -5.71 -16.55 -13.55
C LEU A 397 -5.97 -17.76 -14.44
N THR A 398 -7.10 -18.38 -14.29
CA THR A 398 -7.51 -19.58 -15.06
C THR A 398 -8.92 -19.39 -15.61
N GLY A 399 -9.29 -20.21 -16.58
CA GLY A 399 -10.59 -20.12 -17.24
C GLY A 399 -10.61 -19.13 -18.40
N VAL A 400 -11.78 -18.87 -18.95
CA VAL A 400 -12.00 -18.00 -20.12
C VAL A 400 -12.70 -16.73 -19.67
N PRO A 401 -11.98 -15.61 -19.58
CA PRO A 401 -12.60 -14.33 -19.20
C PRO A 401 -13.40 -13.74 -20.36
N LYS A 402 -14.31 -12.83 -20.01
CA LYS A 402 -15.03 -11.96 -20.95
C LYS A 402 -14.81 -10.50 -20.60
N ASP A 403 -15.07 -9.64 -21.57
CA ASP A 403 -14.90 -8.20 -21.41
C ASP A 403 -15.67 -7.66 -20.21
N ALA A 404 -14.99 -6.83 -19.43
CA ALA A 404 -15.47 -6.25 -18.18
C ALA A 404 -15.69 -7.26 -17.01
N ASP A 405 -15.13 -8.49 -17.08
CA ASP A 405 -15.06 -9.35 -15.91
C ASP A 405 -14.14 -8.70 -14.86
N THR A 406 -14.60 -8.71 -13.59
CA THR A 406 -13.88 -8.07 -12.48
C THR A 406 -13.84 -8.96 -11.25
N PHE A 407 -12.76 -8.82 -10.48
CA PHE A 407 -12.63 -9.40 -9.14
C PHE A 407 -12.15 -8.34 -8.16
N SER A 408 -12.81 -8.24 -7.02
CA SER A 408 -12.34 -7.44 -5.89
C SER A 408 -11.52 -8.33 -4.96
N LEU A 409 -10.35 -7.85 -4.59
CA LEU A 409 -9.34 -8.57 -3.82
C LEU A 409 -9.06 -7.80 -2.54
N THR A 410 -9.43 -8.37 -1.41
CA THR A 410 -9.23 -7.73 -0.09
C THR A 410 -8.39 -8.63 0.79
N SER A 411 -7.33 -8.07 1.37
CA SER A 411 -6.50 -8.79 2.34
C SER A 411 -7.32 -9.10 3.60
N THR A 412 -7.43 -10.38 3.95
CA THR A 412 -8.24 -10.83 5.11
C THR A 412 -7.40 -11.41 6.23
N LYS A 413 -6.20 -11.89 5.94
CA LYS A 413 -5.29 -12.47 6.94
C LYS A 413 -3.87 -11.99 6.72
N ARG A 414 -3.12 -11.89 7.81
CA ARG A 414 -1.68 -11.67 7.73
C ARG A 414 -0.94 -12.98 7.46
N PRO A 415 0.28 -12.94 6.91
CA PRO A 415 1.11 -14.13 6.69
C PRO A 415 1.27 -15.01 7.91
N ILE A 416 1.55 -14.42 9.08
CA ILE A 416 1.69 -15.15 10.34
C ILE A 416 0.40 -15.90 10.75
N ASP A 417 -0.77 -15.33 10.47
CA ASP A 417 -2.08 -15.92 10.78
C ASP A 417 -2.53 -16.96 9.74
N ALA A 418 -1.90 -16.94 8.56
CA ALA A 418 -2.28 -17.76 7.41
C ALA A 418 -1.34 -18.96 7.17
N LEU A 419 -0.29 -19.08 7.98
CA LEU A 419 0.70 -20.15 7.87
C LEU A 419 0.06 -21.53 8.06
N GLN A 420 0.41 -22.48 7.19
CA GLN A 420 -0.10 -23.86 7.20
C GLN A 420 0.98 -24.83 6.74
N VAL A 421 0.89 -26.10 7.16
CA VAL A 421 1.71 -27.19 6.62
C VAL A 421 1.02 -27.76 5.38
N SER A 422 1.71 -27.77 4.24
CA SER A 422 1.19 -28.30 2.96
C SER A 422 1.44 -29.80 2.81
N VAL A 423 2.59 -30.28 3.28
CA VAL A 423 2.93 -31.71 3.23
C VAL A 423 2.22 -32.47 4.35
N THR A 424 1.40 -33.45 3.96
CA THR A 424 0.61 -34.23 4.92
C THR A 424 1.14 -35.66 5.13
N LYS A 425 1.98 -36.16 4.19
CA LYS A 425 2.52 -37.51 4.24
C LYS A 425 4.02 -37.47 4.48
N HIS A 426 4.48 -38.32 5.38
CA HIS A 426 5.91 -38.46 5.68
C HIS A 426 6.75 -38.87 4.46
N THR A 427 6.14 -39.52 3.45
CA THR A 427 6.79 -39.93 2.20
C THR A 427 7.11 -38.75 1.29
N ASP A 428 6.38 -37.66 1.39
CA ASP A 428 6.53 -36.46 0.56
C ASP A 428 7.65 -35.53 1.08
N ILE A 429 8.30 -35.86 2.20
CA ILE A 429 9.49 -35.13 2.67
C ILE A 429 10.64 -35.38 1.72
N ALA A 430 11.15 -34.34 1.08
CA ALA A 430 12.23 -34.40 0.11
C ALA A 430 13.60 -34.41 0.80
N SER A 431 14.07 -35.59 1.19
CA SER A 431 15.33 -35.79 1.91
C SER A 431 16.54 -35.86 1.00
N GLY A 432 16.41 -36.45 -0.19
CA GLY A 432 17.52 -36.74 -1.11
C GLY A 432 17.89 -35.57 -2.01
N GLY A 433 19.14 -35.52 -2.47
CA GLY A 433 19.57 -34.59 -3.49
C GLY A 433 19.10 -35.02 -4.90
N PRO A 434 18.91 -34.04 -5.85
CA PRO A 434 18.33 -34.33 -7.17
C PRO A 434 19.27 -35.11 -8.10
N VAL A 435 20.57 -35.11 -7.85
CA VAL A 435 21.59 -35.74 -8.72
C VAL A 435 22.45 -36.77 -7.99
N SER A 436 22.91 -37.76 -8.72
CA SER A 436 23.89 -38.74 -8.30
C SER A 436 25.14 -38.64 -9.20
N LEU A 437 26.30 -38.87 -8.61
CA LEU A 437 27.59 -38.79 -9.26
C LEU A 437 28.21 -40.16 -9.38
N SER A 438 28.80 -40.46 -10.54
CA SER A 438 29.57 -41.69 -10.74
C SER A 438 30.82 -41.45 -11.61
N ARG A 439 31.79 -42.34 -11.49
CA ARG A 439 32.95 -42.37 -12.36
C ARG A 439 32.95 -43.68 -13.20
N ALA A 440 33.47 -43.61 -14.39
CA ALA A 440 33.60 -44.81 -15.21
C ALA A 440 34.61 -45.81 -14.60
N SER A 441 34.35 -47.09 -14.71
CA SER A 441 35.26 -48.15 -14.26
C SER A 441 36.57 -48.18 -15.05
N THR A 442 36.56 -47.57 -16.24
CA THR A 442 37.70 -47.41 -17.13
C THR A 442 38.69 -46.33 -16.74
N ASN A 443 38.32 -45.46 -15.82
CA ASN A 443 39.19 -44.37 -15.33
C ASN A 443 40.40 -44.97 -14.64
N THR A 444 41.60 -44.56 -15.09
CA THR A 444 42.87 -45.00 -14.52
C THR A 444 43.29 -44.15 -13.32
N SER A 445 42.74 -42.94 -13.19
CA SER A 445 42.98 -42.05 -12.09
C SER A 445 42.25 -42.48 -10.81
N GLY A 446 42.77 -42.07 -9.64
CA GLY A 446 42.06 -42.17 -8.37
C GLY A 446 41.08 -41.03 -8.14
N THR A 447 40.89 -40.16 -9.11
CA THR A 447 40.13 -38.90 -9.00
C THR A 447 38.66 -39.17 -8.64
N ARG A 448 38.21 -38.42 -7.67
CA ARG A 448 36.84 -38.46 -7.18
C ARG A 448 36.10 -37.16 -7.57
N MET A 449 34.91 -37.30 -8.15
CA MET A 449 34.02 -36.15 -8.40
C MET A 449 33.13 -35.94 -7.20
N THR A 450 33.04 -34.71 -6.74
CA THR A 450 32.23 -34.28 -5.57
C THR A 450 31.22 -33.21 -5.97
N LEU A 451 29.98 -33.35 -5.52
CA LEU A 451 28.92 -32.36 -5.72
C LEU A 451 29.10 -31.24 -4.69
N ASN A 452 29.42 -30.07 -5.13
CA ASN A 452 29.61 -28.89 -4.27
C ASN A 452 28.27 -28.25 -3.94
N SER A 453 27.43 -28.05 -4.96
CA SER A 453 26.11 -27.43 -4.78
C SER A 453 25.15 -27.86 -5.90
N TYR A 454 23.88 -27.68 -5.65
CA TYR A 454 22.85 -27.65 -6.66
C TYR A 454 21.81 -26.55 -6.30
N VAL A 455 21.32 -25.88 -7.32
CA VAL A 455 20.32 -24.84 -7.23
C VAL A 455 19.24 -25.11 -8.26
N LYS A 456 18.10 -24.44 -8.16
CA LYS A 456 17.09 -24.50 -9.22
C LYS A 456 17.77 -24.17 -10.54
N PRO A 457 17.68 -25.08 -11.56
CA PRO A 457 18.33 -24.82 -12.83
C PRO A 457 17.89 -23.47 -13.35
N LYS A 458 18.84 -22.72 -13.76
CA LYS A 458 18.64 -21.58 -14.60
C LYS A 458 18.60 -22.11 -16.02
N ALA A 459 17.59 -21.80 -16.80
CA ALA A 459 17.63 -22.05 -18.22
C ALA A 459 18.94 -21.46 -18.74
N ALA A 460 19.81 -22.31 -19.34
CA ALA A 460 21.21 -22.04 -19.62
C ALA A 460 21.51 -20.59 -19.95
N ALA A 461 21.96 -19.82 -18.99
CA ALA A 461 22.59 -18.52 -19.20
C ALA A 461 23.08 -17.83 -17.94
N THR A 462 24.02 -17.01 -18.14
CA THR A 462 24.80 -16.23 -17.22
C THR A 462 23.96 -15.25 -16.38
N ASP A 463 24.25 -15.26 -15.09
CA ASP A 463 23.61 -14.45 -14.08
C ASP A 463 23.72 -12.94 -14.28
N THR A 464 22.56 -12.30 -14.34
CA THR A 464 22.43 -10.91 -13.92
C THR A 464 21.35 -10.83 -12.83
N THR A 465 21.43 -9.89 -11.94
CA THR A 465 20.43 -9.70 -10.87
C THR A 465 19.00 -9.53 -11.42
N LEU A 466 18.87 -9.09 -12.66
CA LEU A 466 17.63 -8.94 -13.40
C LEU A 466 17.08 -10.28 -13.90
N ASP A 467 17.97 -11.20 -14.23
CA ASP A 467 17.65 -12.50 -14.79
C ASP A 467 16.79 -13.37 -13.85
N THR A 468 17.10 -13.35 -12.55
CA THR A 468 16.30 -14.08 -11.55
C THR A 468 14.86 -13.59 -11.46
N ALA A 469 14.65 -12.28 -11.59
CA ALA A 469 13.32 -11.71 -11.57
C ALA A 469 12.54 -11.99 -12.86
N LEU A 470 13.20 -11.98 -14.00
CA LEU A 470 12.61 -12.26 -15.31
C LEU A 470 12.30 -13.76 -15.53
N ARG A 471 13.05 -14.68 -14.88
CA ARG A 471 12.79 -16.13 -14.95
C ARG A 471 11.49 -16.58 -14.30
N ASN A 472 10.92 -15.79 -13.42
CA ASN A 472 9.61 -16.05 -12.81
C ASN A 472 8.44 -15.52 -13.64
N ASN A 473 8.60 -15.44 -14.96
CA ASN A 473 7.60 -15.06 -15.97
C ASN A 473 7.22 -13.59 -16.06
N ILE A 474 7.50 -12.76 -15.07
CA ILE A 474 7.26 -11.32 -15.15
C ILE A 474 8.31 -10.63 -14.29
N ALA A 475 9.24 -9.90 -14.93
CA ALA A 475 10.14 -9.04 -14.18
C ALA A 475 9.85 -7.59 -14.49
N GLN A 476 9.78 -6.85 -13.44
CA GLN A 476 9.73 -5.41 -13.49
C GLN A 476 10.97 -4.88 -12.77
N VAL A 477 11.84 -4.20 -13.49
CA VAL A 477 13.01 -3.57 -12.89
C VAL A 477 12.93 -2.08 -13.11
N THR A 478 12.83 -1.35 -12.02
CA THR A 478 12.87 0.11 -12.04
C THR A 478 14.30 0.57 -11.82
N ALA A 479 14.94 1.08 -12.87
CA ALA A 479 16.24 1.73 -12.74
C ALA A 479 16.01 3.23 -12.48
N SER A 480 16.43 3.72 -11.32
CA SER A 480 16.23 5.12 -10.93
C SER A 480 17.16 6.10 -11.69
N SER A 481 18.25 5.63 -12.25
CA SER A 481 19.07 6.35 -13.23
C SER A 481 19.88 5.35 -14.05
N ILE A 482 19.74 5.37 -15.36
CA ILE A 482 20.56 4.59 -16.27
C ILE A 482 21.63 5.51 -16.83
N THR A 483 22.89 5.21 -16.52
CA THR A 483 24.06 5.92 -17.02
C THR A 483 25.03 4.90 -17.61
N ALA A 484 26.12 5.36 -18.24
CA ALA A 484 27.16 4.47 -18.74
C ALA A 484 27.76 3.53 -17.67
N SER A 485 27.62 3.85 -16.38
CA SER A 485 28.03 3.03 -15.25
C SER A 485 26.92 2.19 -14.62
N ASN A 486 25.66 2.46 -14.94
CA ASN A 486 24.47 1.81 -14.36
C ASN A 486 23.59 1.14 -15.41
N ASN A 487 24.16 0.78 -16.56
CA ASN A 487 23.41 0.07 -17.59
C ASN A 487 22.96 -1.30 -17.08
N VAL A 488 21.82 -1.73 -17.56
CA VAL A 488 21.20 -3.03 -17.20
C VAL A 488 21.33 -3.99 -18.36
N ALA A 489 21.83 -5.19 -18.07
CA ALA A 489 21.93 -6.26 -19.07
C ALA A 489 21.31 -7.54 -18.50
N PHE A 490 20.57 -8.27 -19.33
CA PHE A 490 20.03 -9.58 -18.99
C PHE A 490 20.02 -10.48 -20.20
N VAL A 491 20.04 -11.78 -19.97
CA VAL A 491 20.10 -12.78 -21.03
C VAL A 491 18.77 -13.50 -21.16
N ILE A 492 18.27 -13.58 -22.39
CA ILE A 492 17.16 -14.46 -22.75
C ILE A 492 17.77 -15.81 -23.13
N PRO A 493 17.46 -16.90 -22.41
CA PRO A 493 18.05 -18.20 -22.68
C PRO A 493 17.59 -18.79 -24.01
N ALA A 494 18.47 -19.58 -24.65
CA ALA A 494 18.08 -20.46 -25.72
C ALA A 494 16.91 -21.38 -25.31
N ASN A 495 16.09 -21.79 -26.27
CA ASN A 495 14.86 -22.57 -26.08
C ASN A 495 13.73 -21.84 -25.33
N THR A 496 13.89 -20.56 -25.03
CA THR A 496 12.79 -19.73 -24.52
C THR A 496 11.73 -19.56 -25.61
N GLN A 497 10.47 -19.71 -25.24
CA GLN A 497 9.33 -19.59 -26.17
C GLN A 497 8.47 -18.36 -25.84
N ASN A 498 7.93 -17.74 -26.89
CA ASN A 498 6.89 -16.69 -26.78
C ASN A 498 7.24 -15.56 -25.79
N SER A 499 8.38 -14.93 -25.97
CA SER A 499 8.88 -13.89 -25.08
C SER A 499 8.51 -12.50 -25.53
N GLN A 500 8.23 -11.63 -24.57
CA GLN A 500 7.96 -10.22 -24.80
C GLN A 500 8.80 -9.37 -23.86
N PHE A 501 9.42 -8.32 -24.38
CA PHE A 501 10.20 -7.35 -23.63
C PHE A 501 9.79 -5.95 -24.02
N TYR A 502 9.69 -5.08 -23.06
CA TYR A 502 9.45 -3.66 -23.30
C TYR A 502 10.16 -2.82 -22.23
N SER A 503 10.62 -1.65 -22.63
CA SER A 503 11.05 -0.61 -21.72
C SER A 503 9.98 0.46 -21.62
N THR A 504 9.70 0.93 -20.40
CA THR A 504 8.82 2.05 -20.15
C THR A 504 9.60 3.17 -19.50
N GLU A 505 9.46 4.40 -19.99
CA GLU A 505 10.09 5.53 -19.35
C GLU A 505 9.24 6.08 -18.20
N GLN A 506 9.90 6.39 -17.08
CA GLN A 506 9.22 6.93 -15.91
C GLN A 506 8.92 8.43 -16.03
N ASN A 507 9.66 9.12 -16.90
CA ASN A 507 9.42 10.54 -17.21
C ASN A 507 9.89 10.89 -18.63
N VAL A 508 9.37 11.98 -19.18
CA VAL A 508 9.66 12.44 -20.55
C VAL A 508 11.09 12.95 -20.77
N SER A 509 11.86 13.19 -19.72
CA SER A 509 13.26 13.59 -19.83
C SER A 509 14.21 12.39 -19.90
N SER A 510 13.71 11.17 -19.76
CA SER A 510 14.49 9.96 -19.90
C SER A 510 14.87 9.73 -21.36
N ASN A 511 16.09 9.30 -21.61
CA ASN A 511 16.57 8.86 -22.91
C ASN A 511 17.08 7.42 -22.76
N ILE A 512 16.14 6.48 -22.76
CA ILE A 512 16.40 5.07 -22.56
C ILE A 512 16.36 4.36 -23.91
N LYS A 513 17.31 3.46 -24.11
CA LYS A 513 17.40 2.63 -25.31
C LYS A 513 17.53 1.18 -24.89
N MET A 514 16.80 0.30 -25.55
CA MET A 514 16.93 -1.15 -25.41
C MET A 514 17.59 -1.71 -26.67
N GLN A 515 18.59 -2.55 -26.50
CA GLN A 515 19.27 -3.26 -27.58
C GLN A 515 19.26 -4.76 -27.30
N VAL A 516 19.20 -5.55 -28.34
CA VAL A 516 19.25 -7.03 -28.26
C VAL A 516 20.40 -7.53 -29.12
N PHE A 517 21.22 -8.40 -28.54
CA PHE A 517 22.40 -8.97 -29.17
C PHE A 517 22.37 -10.49 -29.16
N THR A 518 22.94 -11.10 -30.18
CA THR A 518 23.28 -12.53 -30.15
C THR A 518 24.51 -12.77 -29.28
N ARG A 519 24.76 -14.04 -28.90
CA ARG A 519 25.98 -14.42 -28.17
C ARG A 519 27.27 -14.08 -28.95
N ALA A 520 27.22 -14.06 -30.27
CA ALA A 520 28.34 -13.64 -31.12
C ALA A 520 28.55 -12.11 -31.17
N GLY A 521 27.69 -11.32 -30.51
CA GLY A 521 27.79 -9.87 -30.44
C GLY A 521 27.11 -9.16 -31.61
N LYS A 522 26.30 -9.85 -32.42
CA LYS A 522 25.50 -9.23 -33.47
C LYS A 522 24.29 -8.56 -32.88
N GLN A 523 24.11 -7.27 -33.16
CA GLN A 523 22.94 -6.52 -32.69
C GLN A 523 21.73 -6.82 -33.59
N LEU A 524 20.65 -7.29 -32.98
CA LEU A 524 19.42 -7.65 -33.68
C LEU A 524 18.35 -6.56 -33.59
N PHE A 525 18.40 -5.75 -32.54
CA PHE A 525 17.39 -4.74 -32.27
C PHE A 525 17.98 -3.50 -31.60
N GLY A 526 17.34 -2.36 -31.77
CA GLY A 526 17.68 -1.08 -31.16
C GLY A 526 18.63 -0.24 -32.04
N SER A 527 18.93 0.99 -31.63
CA SER A 527 19.86 1.88 -32.32
C SER A 527 21.32 1.45 -32.10
N ALA A 528 22.22 1.83 -33.02
CA ALA A 528 23.65 1.58 -32.87
C ALA A 528 24.17 2.20 -31.55
N LEU A 529 25.05 1.46 -30.86
CA LEU A 529 25.68 1.88 -29.62
C LEU A 529 26.74 2.97 -29.88
N THR A 530 26.78 3.95 -29.00
CA THR A 530 27.89 4.90 -28.89
C THR A 530 29.14 4.19 -28.33
N SER A 531 30.32 4.81 -28.46
CA SER A 531 31.57 4.24 -27.93
C SER A 531 31.53 4.02 -26.39
N SER A 532 30.80 4.90 -25.65
CA SER A 532 30.64 4.75 -24.21
C SER A 532 29.66 3.62 -23.86
N GLU A 533 28.60 3.43 -24.60
CA GLU A 533 27.63 2.35 -24.44
C GLU A 533 28.27 1.00 -24.79
N GLN A 534 29.12 0.95 -25.82
CA GLN A 534 29.91 -0.25 -26.16
C GLN A 534 30.87 -0.62 -25.02
N ALA A 535 31.55 0.36 -24.42
CA ALA A 535 32.42 0.12 -23.27
C ALA A 535 31.65 -0.41 -22.05
N ALA A 536 30.43 0.10 -21.82
CA ALA A 536 29.54 -0.41 -20.78
C ALA A 536 29.05 -1.84 -21.07
N LEU A 537 28.72 -2.17 -22.32
CA LEU A 537 28.36 -3.53 -22.74
C LEU A 537 29.46 -4.54 -22.45
N VAL A 538 30.73 -4.15 -22.61
CA VAL A 538 31.90 -5.02 -22.28
C VAL A 538 31.90 -5.42 -20.81
N THR A 539 31.53 -4.51 -19.91
CA THR A 539 31.55 -4.76 -18.46
C THR A 539 30.30 -5.47 -17.95
N THR A 540 29.16 -5.30 -18.62
CA THR A 540 27.86 -5.83 -18.18
C THR A 540 27.37 -7.03 -19.00
N GLY A 541 27.98 -7.31 -20.12
CA GLY A 541 27.54 -8.30 -21.11
C GLY A 541 27.77 -9.77 -20.77
N ASN A 542 28.30 -10.13 -19.61
CA ASN A 542 28.37 -11.49 -19.06
C ASN A 542 28.77 -12.60 -20.06
N GLY A 543 29.92 -12.45 -20.73
CA GLY A 543 30.44 -13.45 -21.65
C GLY A 543 29.92 -13.39 -23.09
N PHE A 544 29.06 -12.43 -23.39
CA PHE A 544 28.76 -12.07 -24.78
C PHE A 544 29.93 -11.32 -25.41
N ARG A 545 30.15 -11.50 -26.70
CA ARG A 545 31.27 -10.86 -27.41
C ARG A 545 31.08 -9.34 -27.40
N THR A 546 32.16 -8.65 -27.15
CA THR A 546 32.19 -7.20 -26.96
C THR A 546 32.22 -6.37 -28.26
N ASN A 547 32.43 -7.02 -29.40
CA ASN A 547 32.42 -6.36 -30.71
C ASN A 547 31.00 -6.43 -31.31
N ALA A 548 30.07 -5.70 -30.69
CA ALA A 548 28.71 -5.61 -31.20
C ALA A 548 28.69 -4.95 -32.58
N THR A 549 28.18 -5.65 -33.59
CA THR A 549 27.90 -5.09 -34.91
C THR A 549 26.40 -4.90 -35.04
N TYR A 550 26.00 -3.65 -35.26
CA TYR A 550 24.60 -3.35 -35.56
C TYR A 550 24.22 -3.89 -36.93
N ASP A 551 23.20 -4.74 -36.97
CA ASP A 551 22.63 -5.26 -38.21
C ASP A 551 21.23 -4.67 -38.43
N SER A 552 21.16 -3.65 -39.27
CA SER A 552 19.92 -2.96 -39.59
C SER A 552 18.86 -3.84 -40.29
N THR A 553 19.24 -5.01 -40.79
CA THR A 553 18.29 -5.93 -41.40
C THR A 553 17.32 -6.57 -40.39
N TYR A 554 17.69 -6.60 -39.11
CA TYR A 554 16.84 -7.12 -38.03
C TYR A 554 16.11 -6.05 -37.23
N ASN A 555 16.39 -4.78 -37.47
CA ASN A 555 15.71 -3.69 -36.82
C ASN A 555 14.28 -3.51 -37.41
N ASN A 556 13.28 -3.55 -36.54
CA ASN A 556 11.86 -3.42 -36.88
C ASN A 556 11.34 -4.50 -37.87
N GLN A 557 11.91 -5.70 -37.86
CA GLN A 557 11.48 -6.80 -38.74
C GLN A 557 10.36 -7.63 -38.10
N THR A 558 9.36 -7.96 -38.91
CA THR A 558 8.39 -9.02 -38.61
C THR A 558 8.68 -10.22 -39.49
N GLY A 559 8.89 -11.40 -38.91
CA GLY A 559 9.11 -12.64 -39.62
C GLY A 559 10.12 -13.59 -38.96
N SER A 560 10.27 -14.78 -39.53
CA SER A 560 11.24 -15.79 -39.11
C SER A 560 12.67 -15.29 -39.30
N SER A 561 13.54 -15.48 -38.32
CA SER A 561 14.96 -15.17 -38.43
C SER A 561 15.81 -16.43 -38.30
N ALA A 562 17.08 -16.35 -38.71
CA ALA A 562 18.03 -17.45 -38.56
C ALA A 562 18.35 -17.80 -37.10
N TYR A 563 17.92 -16.97 -36.15
CA TYR A 563 18.16 -17.12 -34.72
C TYR A 563 16.92 -17.59 -33.94
N MET A 564 15.76 -17.63 -34.58
CA MET A 564 14.47 -17.97 -33.99
C MET A 564 13.61 -18.80 -34.95
N ASP A 565 12.95 -19.82 -34.44
CA ASP A 565 11.93 -20.61 -35.17
C ASP A 565 10.56 -19.85 -35.16
N ALA A 566 10.57 -18.53 -35.24
CA ALA A 566 9.35 -17.79 -35.08
C ALA A 566 9.38 -16.34 -35.57
N ASN A 567 8.21 -15.77 -35.66
CA ASN A 567 8.00 -14.36 -36.01
C ASN A 567 8.42 -13.43 -34.89
N VAL A 568 9.26 -12.46 -35.19
CA VAL A 568 9.62 -11.35 -34.32
C VAL A 568 8.78 -10.15 -34.69
N THR A 569 8.09 -9.57 -33.72
CA THR A 569 7.40 -8.28 -33.87
C THR A 569 8.15 -7.23 -33.06
N VAL A 570 8.54 -6.17 -33.74
CA VAL A 570 9.26 -5.05 -33.14
C VAL A 570 8.46 -3.77 -33.36
N THR A 571 8.20 -3.04 -32.29
CA THR A 571 7.52 -1.75 -32.35
C THR A 571 8.29 -0.72 -31.53
N ASN A 572 8.51 0.46 -32.13
CA ASN A 572 9.04 1.63 -31.44
C ASN A 572 7.93 2.68 -31.34
N PRO A 573 7.11 2.68 -30.30
CA PRO A 573 6.11 3.73 -30.12
C PRO A 573 6.80 5.07 -29.82
N THR A 574 6.27 6.14 -30.40
CA THR A 574 6.79 7.50 -30.17
C THR A 574 6.27 8.02 -28.83
N LEU A 575 7.15 8.45 -27.95
CA LEU A 575 6.75 9.11 -26.72
C LEU A 575 6.10 10.46 -27.04
N THR A 576 4.88 10.68 -26.58
CA THR A 576 4.24 11.99 -26.67
C THR A 576 4.59 12.81 -25.44
N THR A 577 5.26 13.94 -25.63
CA THR A 577 5.50 14.88 -24.52
C THR A 577 4.17 15.41 -24.00
N PRO A 578 4.01 15.53 -22.68
CA PRO A 578 2.86 16.19 -22.10
C PRO A 578 2.75 17.63 -22.63
N VAL A 579 1.59 18.00 -23.11
CA VAL A 579 1.30 19.38 -23.48
C VAL A 579 0.35 19.93 -22.41
N PRO A 580 0.80 20.91 -21.61
CA PRO A 580 -0.07 21.54 -20.63
C PRO A 580 -1.29 22.20 -21.28
N ALA A 581 -2.43 22.16 -20.62
CA ALA A 581 -3.60 22.91 -21.05
C ALA A 581 -3.30 24.41 -20.98
N THR A 582 -3.74 25.16 -21.96
CA THR A 582 -3.54 26.60 -22.01
C THR A 582 -4.87 27.35 -22.19
N ALA A 583 -4.95 28.52 -21.61
CA ALA A 583 -6.06 29.43 -21.80
C ALA A 583 -5.54 30.83 -22.10
N THR A 584 -6.10 31.48 -23.10
CA THR A 584 -5.65 32.80 -23.57
C THR A 584 -6.74 33.85 -23.43
N MET A 585 -6.37 35.04 -22.99
CA MET A 585 -7.20 36.23 -23.02
C MET A 585 -6.53 37.32 -23.85
N THR A 586 -7.09 37.66 -24.96
CA THR A 586 -6.65 38.78 -25.79
C THR A 586 -7.49 40.01 -25.48
N ILE A 587 -6.82 41.09 -25.13
CA ILE A 587 -7.42 42.37 -24.78
C ILE A 587 -7.18 43.32 -25.93
N SER A 588 -8.25 43.97 -26.44
CA SER A 588 -8.18 44.97 -27.50
C SER A 588 -9.01 46.21 -27.12
N GLY A 589 -8.73 47.32 -27.75
CA GLY A 589 -9.44 48.59 -27.52
C GLY A 589 -8.59 49.67 -26.88
N SER A 590 -9.19 50.43 -25.97
CA SER A 590 -8.54 51.55 -25.27
C SER A 590 -7.61 51.08 -24.14
N ALA A 591 -6.73 51.98 -23.66
CA ALA A 591 -5.84 51.69 -22.53
C ALA A 591 -6.62 51.41 -21.21
N ILE A 592 -6.11 50.52 -20.38
CA ILE A 592 -6.64 50.26 -19.05
C ILE A 592 -6.25 51.41 -18.14
N LYS A 593 -7.19 51.90 -17.35
CA LYS A 593 -7.04 53.06 -16.44
C LYS A 593 -6.76 52.63 -15.03
N ALA A 594 -6.28 53.56 -14.21
CA ALA A 594 -6.18 53.36 -12.77
C ALA A 594 -7.57 53.05 -12.19
N SER A 595 -7.62 52.13 -11.27
CA SER A 595 -8.83 51.56 -10.65
C SER A 595 -9.66 50.60 -11.52
N ASP A 596 -9.33 50.39 -12.79
CA ASP A 596 -9.92 49.29 -13.56
C ASP A 596 -9.48 47.96 -12.97
N THR A 597 -10.31 46.93 -13.09
CA THR A 597 -9.99 45.61 -12.60
C THR A 597 -10.02 44.58 -13.74
N MET A 598 -9.07 43.72 -13.74
CA MET A 598 -9.01 42.55 -14.65
C MET A 598 -9.16 41.25 -13.86
N THR A 599 -10.09 40.43 -14.25
CA THR A 599 -10.35 39.15 -13.63
C THR A 599 -10.23 38.03 -14.68
N MET A 600 -9.44 37.02 -14.37
CA MET A 600 -9.38 35.78 -15.14
C MET A 600 -9.67 34.60 -14.25
N THR A 601 -10.44 33.65 -14.78
CA THR A 601 -10.68 32.34 -14.19
C THR A 601 -10.13 31.28 -15.12
N ALA A 602 -9.24 30.43 -14.61
CA ALA A 602 -8.67 29.30 -15.33
C ALA A 602 -8.75 28.05 -14.45
N GLY A 603 -9.57 27.06 -14.82
CA GLY A 603 -9.83 25.91 -13.99
C GLY A 603 -10.40 26.29 -12.62
N SER A 604 -9.71 25.95 -11.56
CA SER A 604 -10.08 26.29 -10.18
C SER A 604 -9.57 27.66 -9.73
N ALA A 605 -8.65 28.27 -10.49
CA ALA A 605 -8.04 29.55 -10.15
C ALA A 605 -8.90 30.72 -10.63
N THR A 606 -9.16 31.70 -9.77
CA THR A 606 -9.75 32.99 -10.12
C THR A 606 -8.89 34.09 -9.52
N PHE A 607 -8.36 34.95 -10.38
CA PHE A 607 -7.48 36.02 -9.95
C PHE A 607 -7.97 37.38 -10.47
N THR A 608 -8.06 38.35 -9.58
CA THR A 608 -8.47 39.71 -9.90
C THR A 608 -7.36 40.71 -9.51
N HIS A 609 -6.96 41.53 -10.46
CA HIS A 609 -5.97 42.58 -10.26
C HIS A 609 -6.57 43.95 -10.53
N THR A 610 -6.36 44.90 -9.61
CA THR A 610 -6.77 46.29 -9.75
C THR A 610 -5.56 47.12 -10.15
N PHE A 611 -5.64 47.88 -11.25
CA PHE A 611 -4.55 48.68 -11.75
C PHE A 611 -4.38 50.00 -10.99
N ALA A 612 -3.16 50.30 -10.57
CA ALA A 612 -2.85 51.51 -9.82
C ALA A 612 -2.60 52.74 -10.73
N ALA A 613 -2.30 52.52 -12.01
CA ALA A 613 -1.98 53.61 -12.95
C ALA A 613 -2.52 53.30 -14.36
N ASN A 614 -2.75 54.38 -15.14
CA ASN A 614 -3.11 54.26 -16.56
C ASN A 614 -1.96 53.72 -17.38
N ALA A 615 -2.21 52.67 -18.17
CA ALA A 615 -1.18 52.06 -18.99
C ALA A 615 -1.79 51.54 -20.30
N ASN A 616 -0.94 51.39 -21.34
CA ASN A 616 -1.37 50.71 -22.57
C ASN A 616 -1.66 49.25 -22.30
N LEU A 617 -2.36 48.57 -23.21
CA LEU A 617 -2.81 47.20 -23.03
C LEU A 617 -1.66 46.22 -22.79
N ALA A 618 -0.53 46.39 -23.47
CA ALA A 618 0.61 45.48 -23.33
C ALA A 618 1.26 45.61 -21.95
N THR A 619 1.40 46.87 -21.43
CA THR A 619 1.92 47.12 -20.08
C THR A 619 0.96 46.65 -19.00
N SER A 620 -0.35 46.80 -19.21
CA SER A 620 -1.37 46.30 -18.27
C SER A 620 -1.41 44.77 -18.27
N ALA A 621 -1.32 44.13 -19.40
CA ALA A 621 -1.22 42.66 -19.48
C ALA A 621 0.04 42.14 -18.76
N ALA A 622 1.18 42.82 -18.92
CA ALA A 622 2.41 42.47 -18.22
C ALA A 622 2.30 42.66 -16.70
N ALA A 623 1.66 43.74 -16.24
CA ALA A 623 1.41 43.96 -14.83
C ALA A 623 0.48 42.89 -14.22
N TYR A 624 -0.57 42.51 -14.96
CA TYR A 624 -1.46 41.43 -14.54
C TYR A 624 -0.71 40.10 -14.39
N VAL A 625 0.10 39.73 -15.41
CA VAL A 625 0.91 38.51 -15.40
C VAL A 625 1.90 38.50 -14.23
N ALA A 626 2.55 39.63 -13.96
CA ALA A 626 3.45 39.72 -12.81
C ALA A 626 2.71 39.53 -11.47
N ALA A 627 1.52 40.09 -11.34
CA ALA A 627 0.69 39.92 -10.15
C ALA A 627 0.14 38.50 -9.99
N TRP A 628 -0.27 37.85 -11.12
CA TRP A 628 -0.67 36.43 -11.13
C TRP A 628 0.43 35.52 -10.60
N ASN A 629 1.61 35.61 -11.21
CA ASN A 629 2.77 34.76 -10.87
C ASN A 629 3.37 35.07 -9.47
N ALA A 630 3.05 36.20 -8.88
CA ALA A 630 3.40 36.56 -7.52
C ALA A 630 2.32 36.17 -6.49
N SER A 631 1.19 35.60 -6.93
CA SER A 631 0.10 35.22 -6.04
C SER A 631 0.50 34.03 -5.16
N THR A 632 0.13 34.08 -3.89
CA THR A 632 0.29 32.98 -2.93
C THR A 632 -0.97 32.14 -2.77
N ASP A 633 -2.00 32.38 -3.57
CA ASP A 633 -3.22 31.57 -3.57
C ASP A 633 -2.92 30.16 -4.11
N ALA A 634 -3.34 29.15 -3.36
CA ALA A 634 -3.06 27.76 -3.66
C ALA A 634 -3.64 27.26 -5.02
N ASN A 635 -4.74 27.85 -5.48
CA ASN A 635 -5.32 27.51 -6.78
C ASN A 635 -4.61 28.25 -7.92
N VAL A 636 -4.23 29.51 -7.70
CA VAL A 636 -3.51 30.32 -8.70
C VAL A 636 -2.10 29.78 -8.93
N SER A 637 -1.43 29.29 -7.90
CA SER A 637 -0.09 28.71 -7.99
C SER A 637 0.01 27.39 -8.77
N LEU A 638 -1.11 26.82 -9.20
CA LEU A 638 -1.15 25.66 -10.08
C LEU A 638 -0.99 26.04 -11.58
N TYR A 639 -0.92 27.33 -11.88
CA TYR A 639 -0.89 27.84 -13.24
C TYR A 639 0.12 28.98 -13.38
N THR A 640 0.90 28.95 -14.43
CA THR A 640 1.86 30.00 -14.77
C THR A 640 1.26 30.93 -15.86
N ALA A 641 1.35 32.24 -15.63
CA ALA A 641 0.92 33.24 -16.59
C ALA A 641 2.08 33.75 -17.46
N SER A 642 1.82 34.02 -18.72
CA SER A 642 2.73 34.70 -19.65
C SER A 642 1.98 35.74 -20.49
N ASN A 643 2.71 36.69 -21.07
CA ASN A 643 2.12 37.74 -21.91
C ASN A 643 2.92 37.92 -23.21
N SER A 644 2.21 38.01 -24.30
CA SER A 644 2.77 38.35 -25.61
C SER A 644 1.84 39.35 -26.33
N ALA A 645 2.32 40.54 -26.65
CA ALA A 645 1.62 41.58 -27.40
C ALA A 645 0.19 41.90 -26.94
N GLY A 646 -0.07 41.87 -25.61
CA GLY A 646 -1.39 42.14 -25.02
C GLY A 646 -2.32 40.89 -24.93
N THR A 647 -1.83 39.74 -25.31
CA THR A 647 -2.48 38.46 -25.06
C THR A 647 -1.86 37.82 -23.82
N ILE A 648 -2.67 37.53 -22.80
CA ILE A 648 -2.27 36.82 -21.60
C ILE A 648 -2.57 35.34 -21.84
N THR A 649 -1.58 34.50 -21.60
CA THR A 649 -1.70 33.03 -21.65
C THR A 649 -1.50 32.47 -20.25
N ILE A 650 -2.47 31.71 -19.76
CA ILE A 650 -2.36 30.92 -18.55
C ILE A 650 -2.08 29.48 -18.97
N THR A 651 -1.03 28.89 -18.42
CA THR A 651 -0.60 27.51 -18.68
C THR A 651 -0.69 26.72 -17.40
N GLU A 652 -1.27 25.56 -17.45
CA GLU A 652 -1.30 24.62 -16.33
C GLU A 652 0.11 24.06 -16.08
N ASP A 653 0.59 24.10 -14.83
CA ASP A 653 1.95 23.65 -14.51
C ASP A 653 2.11 22.13 -14.57
N THR A 654 1.03 21.38 -14.38
CA THR A 654 0.99 19.93 -14.53
C THR A 654 0.01 19.59 -15.65
N ALA A 655 0.50 19.01 -16.75
CA ALA A 655 -0.34 18.67 -17.89
C ALA A 655 -1.46 17.69 -17.52
N THR A 656 -2.72 18.08 -17.76
CA THR A 656 -3.92 17.24 -17.60
C THR A 656 -4.66 17.12 -18.92
N THR A 657 -5.51 16.09 -19.05
CA THR A 657 -6.36 15.93 -20.25
C THR A 657 -7.58 16.84 -20.18
N GLY A 658 -7.80 17.62 -21.20
CA GLY A 658 -8.97 18.48 -21.35
C GLY A 658 -8.62 19.95 -21.52
N ALA A 659 -9.60 20.73 -21.97
CA ALA A 659 -9.47 22.18 -22.03
C ALA A 659 -9.79 22.79 -20.66
N LEU A 660 -9.02 23.81 -20.26
CA LEU A 660 -9.32 24.58 -19.04
C LEU A 660 -10.69 25.26 -19.20
N THR A 661 -11.50 25.20 -18.15
CA THR A 661 -12.64 26.13 -18.04
C THR A 661 -12.08 27.54 -17.89
N PHE A 662 -12.46 28.44 -18.76
CA PHE A 662 -11.82 29.74 -18.84
C PHE A 662 -12.83 30.90 -19.01
N ALA A 663 -12.65 31.95 -18.25
CA ALA A 663 -13.36 33.19 -18.38
C ALA A 663 -12.43 34.36 -18.08
N GLY A 664 -12.62 35.46 -18.77
CA GLY A 664 -11.86 36.69 -18.53
C GLY A 664 -12.71 37.92 -18.77
N SER A 665 -12.52 38.93 -17.93
CA SER A 665 -13.22 40.20 -18.03
C SER A 665 -12.36 41.40 -17.57
N VAL A 666 -12.65 42.56 -18.10
CA VAL A 666 -12.09 43.81 -17.62
C VAL A 666 -13.25 44.72 -17.19
N ALA A 667 -13.32 45.04 -15.91
CA ALA A 667 -14.30 46.01 -15.39
C ALA A 667 -13.67 47.41 -15.31
N GLN A 668 -14.26 48.35 -16.00
CA GLN A 668 -13.80 49.74 -16.08
C GLN A 668 -14.58 50.63 -15.09
N VAL A 669 -13.89 51.51 -14.39
CA VAL A 669 -14.48 52.51 -13.52
C VAL A 669 -14.74 53.82 -14.31
N GLY A 670 -16.01 54.05 -14.70
CA GLY A 670 -16.44 55.24 -15.47
C GLY A 670 -16.79 54.98 -16.91
N VAL A 671 -17.73 55.75 -17.44
CA VAL A 671 -18.53 55.54 -18.65
C VAL A 671 -17.73 55.19 -19.91
N SER A 672 -18.20 54.16 -20.61
CA SER A 672 -17.90 53.58 -21.94
C SER A 672 -16.76 52.58 -22.00
N SER A 673 -17.16 51.32 -22.10
CA SER A 673 -16.29 50.20 -22.34
C SER A 673 -15.87 50.11 -23.84
N ASN A 674 -14.69 50.60 -24.15
CA ASN A 674 -14.06 50.35 -25.44
C ASN A 674 -13.04 49.19 -25.40
N ILE A 675 -13.05 48.38 -24.32
CA ILE A 675 -12.18 47.21 -24.18
C ILE A 675 -12.99 46.00 -24.58
N ALA A 676 -12.50 45.29 -25.56
CA ALA A 676 -13.02 43.96 -25.98
C ALA A 676 -12.08 42.88 -25.43
N VAL A 677 -12.68 41.82 -24.91
CA VAL A 677 -11.97 40.66 -24.39
C VAL A 677 -12.37 39.44 -25.21
N ALA A 678 -11.40 38.78 -25.84
CA ALA A 678 -11.58 37.49 -26.46
C ALA A 678 -10.83 36.41 -25.66
N THR A 679 -11.50 35.30 -25.42
CA THR A 679 -10.95 34.17 -24.66
C THR A 679 -10.92 32.91 -25.51
N ALA A 680 -9.86 32.12 -25.39
CA ALA A 680 -9.74 30.82 -26.01
C ALA A 680 -9.00 29.85 -25.04
N ALA A 681 -9.36 28.58 -25.08
CA ALA A 681 -8.68 27.53 -24.32
C ALA A 681 -8.26 26.41 -25.25
N ALA A 682 -7.05 25.88 -25.04
CA ALA A 682 -6.55 24.71 -25.73
C ALA A 682 -6.44 23.56 -24.71
N ALA A 683 -6.92 22.39 -25.09
CA ALA A 683 -6.82 21.20 -24.28
C ALA A 683 -5.36 20.79 -24.09
N GLY A 684 -5.00 20.47 -22.87
CA GLY A 684 -3.76 19.76 -22.59
C GLY A 684 -3.84 18.30 -22.99
N THR A 685 -2.71 17.70 -23.19
CA THR A 685 -2.58 16.26 -23.33
C THR A 685 -1.64 15.79 -22.22
N THR A 686 -2.09 14.87 -21.38
CA THR A 686 -1.15 14.15 -20.53
C THR A 686 -0.23 13.37 -21.45
N GLY A 687 1.05 13.64 -21.39
CA GLY A 687 2.03 12.73 -21.93
C GLY A 687 1.78 11.36 -21.30
N VAL A 688 1.82 10.30 -22.09
CA VAL A 688 1.58 8.95 -21.59
C VAL A 688 2.75 8.60 -20.69
N LYS A 689 2.53 8.73 -19.40
CA LYS A 689 3.47 8.34 -18.37
C LYS A 689 3.53 6.82 -18.37
N GLY A 690 4.69 6.25 -18.67
CA GLY A 690 4.84 4.81 -18.77
C GLY A 690 4.54 4.24 -20.15
N ASP A 691 4.67 5.01 -21.22
CA ASP A 691 4.60 4.49 -22.58
C ASP A 691 5.75 3.52 -22.86
N VAL A 692 5.41 2.43 -23.53
CA VAL A 692 6.40 1.48 -24.03
C VAL A 692 7.24 2.19 -25.10
N ARG A 693 8.52 2.38 -24.80
CA ARG A 693 9.46 3.02 -25.74
C ARG A 693 9.99 2.04 -26.76
N ASP A 694 10.40 0.89 -26.27
CA ASP A 694 10.94 -0.18 -27.08
C ASP A 694 10.21 -1.46 -26.74
N TYR A 695 9.70 -2.12 -27.75
CA TYR A 695 9.00 -3.38 -27.63
C TYR A 695 9.62 -4.44 -28.54
N PHE A 696 10.01 -5.55 -27.95
CA PHE A 696 10.52 -6.70 -28.64
C PHE A 696 9.67 -7.91 -28.27
N ALA A 697 9.02 -8.52 -29.23
CA ALA A 697 8.24 -9.72 -29.04
C ALA A 697 8.75 -10.86 -29.93
N MET A 698 8.75 -12.04 -29.37
CA MET A 698 9.19 -13.27 -30.01
C MET A 698 8.10 -14.32 -29.85
N ALA A 699 7.68 -14.94 -30.93
CA ALA A 699 6.80 -16.09 -30.93
C ALA A 699 7.58 -17.31 -31.44
N GLY A 700 7.56 -18.44 -30.71
CA GLY A 700 8.30 -19.65 -31.02
C GLY A 700 9.56 -19.85 -30.17
N SER A 701 10.48 -20.67 -30.62
CA SER A 701 11.64 -21.12 -29.85
C SER A 701 12.89 -20.35 -30.22
N LEU A 702 13.63 -19.86 -29.23
CA LEU A 702 14.91 -19.22 -29.44
C LEU A 702 16.02 -20.27 -29.63
N GLN A 703 16.84 -20.13 -30.67
CA GLN A 703 17.89 -21.12 -30.98
C GLN A 703 19.20 -20.87 -30.24
N GLU A 704 19.45 -19.62 -29.82
CA GLU A 704 20.62 -19.28 -29.01
C GLU A 704 20.25 -18.23 -27.93
N ASP A 705 21.13 -18.05 -26.94
CA ASP A 705 20.93 -17.01 -25.95
C ASP A 705 21.01 -15.62 -26.58
N LEU A 706 20.11 -14.73 -26.19
CA LEU A 706 20.12 -13.31 -26.55
C LEU A 706 20.41 -12.46 -25.33
N LEU A 707 21.24 -11.43 -25.52
CA LEU A 707 21.51 -10.40 -24.51
C LEU A 707 20.59 -9.20 -24.78
N VAL A 708 19.79 -8.84 -23.80
CA VAL A 708 19.06 -7.58 -23.78
C VAL A 708 19.87 -6.57 -22.96
N PHE A 709 20.24 -5.47 -23.58
CA PHE A 709 21.03 -4.41 -22.97
C PHE A 709 20.24 -3.11 -22.97
N VAL A 710 20.06 -2.51 -21.79
CA VAL A 710 19.34 -1.26 -21.63
C VAL A 710 20.30 -0.18 -21.17
N THR A 711 20.39 0.88 -21.92
CA THR A 711 21.28 2.01 -21.68
C THR A 711 20.54 3.34 -21.84
N GLY A 712 21.15 4.43 -21.37
CA GLY A 712 20.62 5.77 -21.48
C GLY A 712 20.73 6.58 -20.20
N THR A 713 19.95 7.63 -20.08
CA THR A 713 19.89 8.49 -18.89
C THR A 713 18.43 8.70 -18.51
N GLY A 714 18.15 8.72 -17.19
CA GLY A 714 16.81 8.90 -16.65
C GLY A 714 16.32 7.68 -15.87
N SER A 715 15.03 7.62 -15.61
CA SER A 715 14.37 6.50 -14.96
C SER A 715 13.60 5.69 -15.99
N ALA A 716 13.82 4.38 -16.02
CA ALA A 716 13.08 3.45 -16.85
C ALA A 716 12.64 2.24 -16.06
N GLU A 717 11.52 1.68 -16.47
CA GLU A 717 11.05 0.37 -16.04
C GLU A 717 11.24 -0.57 -17.21
N VAL A 718 12.02 -1.64 -17.02
CA VAL A 718 12.21 -2.68 -18.02
C VAL A 718 11.38 -3.88 -17.59
N SER A 719 10.44 -4.27 -18.42
CA SER A 719 9.58 -5.41 -18.18
C SER A 719 9.81 -6.45 -19.26
N GLY A 720 9.96 -7.69 -18.87
CA GLY A 720 10.06 -8.81 -19.77
C GLY A 720 9.18 -9.95 -19.31
N GLN A 721 8.54 -10.58 -20.26
CA GLN A 721 7.87 -11.86 -20.07
C GLN A 721 8.46 -12.83 -21.07
N TRP A 722 9.20 -13.84 -20.59
CA TRP A 722 9.45 -14.99 -21.41
C TRP A 722 8.61 -16.17 -20.91
N GLY A 723 8.09 -16.92 -21.85
CA GLY A 723 7.49 -18.17 -21.51
C GLY A 723 8.57 -18.97 -20.78
N ASP A 724 8.39 -19.21 -19.49
CA ASP A 724 8.83 -20.49 -18.99
C ASP A 724 8.43 -21.50 -20.05
N LEU A 725 9.07 -22.60 -20.13
CA LEU A 725 8.60 -23.80 -20.81
C LEU A 725 7.12 -24.10 -20.42
N ALA A 726 6.33 -23.05 -20.33
CA ALA A 726 4.92 -23.03 -20.04
C ALA A 726 4.26 -23.75 -21.19
N GLY A 727 3.71 -24.89 -20.87
CA GLY A 727 2.94 -25.60 -21.82
C GLY A 727 2.00 -24.64 -22.54
N SER A 728 2.03 -24.62 -23.84
CA SER A 728 1.03 -23.88 -24.58
C SER A 728 -0.33 -24.46 -24.21
N ALA A 729 -1.25 -23.62 -23.78
CA ALA A 729 -2.64 -24.06 -23.67
C ALA A 729 -3.05 -24.63 -25.01
N GLY A 730 -3.51 -25.90 -25.02
CA GLY A 730 -3.99 -26.48 -26.25
C GLY A 730 -5.07 -25.62 -26.88
N THR A 731 -5.03 -25.46 -28.18
CA THR A 731 -6.12 -24.84 -28.92
C THR A 731 -7.23 -25.86 -29.12
N ALA A 732 -8.43 -25.52 -28.71
CA ALA A 732 -9.57 -26.38 -28.94
C ALA A 732 -9.87 -26.53 -30.45
N ALA A 733 -10.14 -27.74 -30.90
CA ALA A 733 -10.62 -27.92 -32.28
C ALA A 733 -11.99 -27.28 -32.45
N THR A 734 -12.22 -26.65 -33.60
CA THR A 734 -13.51 -26.00 -33.91
C THR A 734 -14.10 -26.52 -35.21
N ALA A 735 -15.41 -26.56 -35.26
CA ALA A 735 -16.16 -26.83 -36.47
C ALA A 735 -17.21 -25.74 -36.69
N THR A 736 -17.31 -25.22 -37.87
CA THR A 736 -18.27 -24.16 -38.19
C THR A 736 -19.26 -24.60 -39.24
N MET A 737 -20.50 -24.16 -39.10
CA MET A 737 -21.54 -24.26 -40.13
C MET A 737 -22.07 -22.88 -40.43
N THR A 738 -21.82 -22.42 -41.68
CA THR A 738 -22.34 -21.16 -42.16
C THR A 738 -23.64 -21.43 -42.96
N ILE A 739 -24.71 -20.76 -42.55
CA ILE A 739 -25.99 -20.81 -43.20
C ILE A 739 -26.26 -19.47 -43.87
N SER A 740 -26.55 -19.50 -45.16
CA SER A 740 -26.89 -18.29 -45.94
C SER A 740 -28.10 -18.53 -46.80
N GLY A 741 -28.80 -17.43 -47.20
CA GLY A 741 -29.99 -17.49 -48.01
C GLY A 741 -31.24 -17.03 -47.26
N ALA A 742 -32.37 -17.70 -47.49
CA ALA A 742 -33.67 -17.31 -46.95
C ALA A 742 -33.84 -17.64 -45.44
N ALA A 743 -34.81 -17.00 -44.79
CA ALA A 743 -35.16 -17.30 -43.38
C ALA A 743 -35.54 -18.77 -43.18
N ILE A 744 -35.24 -19.34 -42.03
CA ILE A 744 -35.64 -20.65 -41.57
C ILE A 744 -37.14 -20.57 -41.23
N LYS A 745 -37.93 -21.50 -41.77
CA LYS A 745 -39.36 -21.55 -41.55
C LYS A 745 -39.73 -22.50 -40.41
N ALA A 746 -40.94 -22.34 -39.87
CA ALA A 746 -41.51 -23.32 -38.97
C ALA A 746 -41.52 -24.71 -39.65
N THR A 747 -41.17 -25.76 -38.90
CA THR A 747 -40.96 -27.15 -39.33
C THR A 747 -39.69 -27.47 -40.07
N ASP A 748 -38.84 -26.46 -40.45
CA ASP A 748 -37.49 -26.71 -40.95
C ASP A 748 -36.60 -27.26 -39.81
N THR A 749 -35.65 -28.11 -40.15
CA THR A 749 -34.73 -28.70 -39.16
C THR A 749 -33.27 -28.41 -39.58
N ILE A 750 -32.51 -27.83 -38.63
CA ILE A 750 -31.04 -27.74 -38.75
C ILE A 750 -30.44 -28.96 -38.06
N THR A 751 -29.56 -29.65 -38.77
CA THR A 751 -28.77 -30.76 -38.22
C THR A 751 -27.29 -30.50 -38.42
N MET A 752 -26.49 -30.59 -37.36
CA MET A 752 -25.03 -30.54 -37.43
C MET A 752 -24.44 -31.74 -36.67
N THR A 753 -23.51 -32.40 -37.30
CA THR A 753 -22.72 -33.50 -36.71
C THR A 753 -21.26 -33.02 -36.60
N VAL A 754 -20.69 -33.16 -35.41
CA VAL A 754 -19.27 -32.84 -35.15
C VAL A 754 -18.66 -34.00 -34.36
N GLY A 755 -17.71 -34.70 -34.97
CA GLY A 755 -17.17 -35.94 -34.41
C GLY A 755 -18.30 -36.97 -34.24
N SER A 756 -18.52 -37.42 -33.01
CA SER A 756 -19.62 -38.33 -32.63
C SER A 756 -20.91 -37.63 -32.19
N ALA A 757 -20.86 -36.32 -32.01
CA ALA A 757 -21.97 -35.50 -31.54
C ALA A 757 -22.90 -35.12 -32.71
N THR A 758 -24.20 -35.33 -32.57
CA THR A 758 -25.20 -34.91 -33.57
C THR A 758 -26.39 -34.26 -32.87
N VAL A 759 -26.72 -33.04 -33.28
CA VAL A 759 -27.91 -32.33 -32.81
C VAL A 759 -28.78 -31.94 -33.99
N ALA A 760 -30.05 -32.31 -33.95
CA ALA A 760 -31.06 -31.86 -34.88
C ALA A 760 -32.10 -31.03 -34.15
N HIS A 761 -32.37 -29.82 -34.59
CA HIS A 761 -33.36 -28.93 -34.01
C HIS A 761 -34.41 -28.50 -35.04
N THR A 762 -35.65 -28.80 -34.78
CA THR A 762 -36.79 -28.43 -35.63
C THR A 762 -37.44 -27.16 -35.11
N PHE A 763 -37.58 -26.16 -35.92
CA PHE A 763 -38.11 -24.86 -35.56
C PHE A 763 -39.67 -24.87 -35.50
N THR A 764 -40.19 -24.23 -34.48
CA THR A 764 -41.65 -24.10 -34.27
C THR A 764 -42.22 -22.81 -34.83
N ALA A 765 -41.35 -21.84 -35.20
CA ALA A 765 -41.73 -20.55 -35.80
C ALA A 765 -40.75 -20.14 -36.91
N THR A 766 -41.26 -19.38 -37.90
CA THR A 766 -40.39 -18.77 -38.92
C THR A 766 -39.59 -17.61 -38.33
N ALA A 767 -38.28 -17.61 -38.51
CA ALA A 767 -37.36 -16.57 -38.03
C ALA A 767 -36.24 -16.29 -39.04
N ASP A 768 -35.59 -15.12 -38.93
CA ASP A 768 -34.38 -14.83 -39.66
C ASP A 768 -33.25 -15.81 -39.30
N LEU A 769 -32.17 -15.79 -40.09
CA LEU A 769 -31.06 -16.72 -39.90
C LEU A 769 -30.33 -16.51 -38.57
N ALA A 770 -30.20 -15.27 -38.09
CA ALA A 770 -29.53 -14.96 -36.85
C ALA A 770 -30.32 -15.50 -35.63
N THR A 771 -31.61 -15.30 -35.59
CA THR A 771 -32.53 -15.82 -34.59
C THR A 771 -32.56 -17.34 -34.61
N SER A 772 -32.63 -17.97 -35.78
CA SER A 772 -32.68 -19.40 -35.97
C SER A 772 -31.36 -20.07 -35.57
N THR A 773 -30.20 -19.52 -35.93
CA THR A 773 -28.92 -20.06 -35.50
C THR A 773 -28.70 -19.91 -33.99
N SER A 774 -29.20 -18.83 -33.36
CA SER A 774 -29.18 -18.65 -31.92
C SER A 774 -30.04 -19.69 -31.20
N ALA A 775 -31.24 -19.97 -31.72
CA ALA A 775 -32.12 -21.03 -31.17
C ALA A 775 -31.50 -22.43 -31.29
N TYR A 776 -30.84 -22.70 -32.43
CA TYR A 776 -30.08 -23.95 -32.61
C TYR A 776 -28.93 -24.08 -31.61
N VAL A 777 -28.13 -23.05 -31.39
CA VAL A 777 -27.01 -23.00 -30.41
C VAL A 777 -27.55 -23.23 -28.98
N ALA A 778 -28.68 -22.64 -28.63
CA ALA A 778 -29.34 -22.89 -27.35
C ALA A 778 -29.74 -24.36 -27.20
N ALA A 779 -30.29 -24.98 -28.25
CA ALA A 779 -30.67 -26.40 -28.25
C ALA A 779 -29.42 -27.32 -28.14
N TRP A 780 -28.31 -26.99 -28.82
CA TRP A 780 -27.04 -27.71 -28.66
C TRP A 780 -26.56 -27.69 -27.23
N ASN A 781 -26.40 -26.49 -26.67
CA ASN A 781 -25.86 -26.29 -25.31
C ASN A 781 -26.80 -26.81 -24.19
N ALA A 782 -28.08 -27.01 -24.47
CA ALA A 782 -29.04 -27.62 -23.55
C ALA A 782 -29.14 -29.17 -23.68
N SER A 783 -28.38 -29.76 -24.63
CA SER A 783 -28.42 -31.21 -24.85
C SER A 783 -27.78 -31.96 -23.66
N THR A 784 -28.41 -33.01 -23.23
CA THR A 784 -27.88 -33.93 -22.19
C THR A 784 -27.18 -35.16 -22.76
N ASP A 785 -27.01 -35.23 -24.08
CA ASP A 785 -26.29 -36.33 -24.74
C ASP A 785 -24.79 -36.25 -24.37
N ALA A 786 -24.24 -37.40 -23.96
CA ALA A 786 -22.86 -37.50 -23.47
C ALA A 786 -21.82 -37.13 -24.54
N ASN A 787 -22.12 -37.33 -25.84
CA ASN A 787 -21.21 -36.93 -26.90
C ASN A 787 -21.31 -35.43 -27.21
N VAL A 788 -22.53 -34.86 -27.09
CA VAL A 788 -22.77 -33.44 -27.32
C VAL A 788 -22.18 -32.58 -26.19
N SER A 789 -22.20 -33.06 -24.96
CA SER A 789 -21.65 -32.37 -23.77
C SER A 789 -20.11 -32.21 -23.79
N LEU A 790 -19.43 -32.81 -24.75
CA LEU A 790 -17.99 -32.61 -24.98
C LEU A 790 -17.66 -31.36 -25.84
N TYR A 791 -18.68 -30.63 -26.28
CA TYR A 791 -18.58 -29.52 -27.21
C TYR A 791 -19.52 -28.39 -26.83
N THR A 792 -19.03 -27.17 -26.86
CA THR A 792 -19.81 -25.95 -26.66
C THR A 792 -20.12 -25.27 -28.00
N ALA A 793 -21.37 -24.88 -28.21
CA ALA A 793 -21.82 -24.15 -29.39
C ALA A 793 -21.87 -22.65 -29.16
N SER A 794 -21.51 -21.88 -30.17
CA SER A 794 -21.67 -20.42 -30.23
C SER A 794 -22.17 -19.99 -31.59
N ASN A 795 -22.71 -18.75 -31.70
CA ASN A 795 -23.24 -18.20 -32.91
C ASN A 795 -22.78 -16.75 -33.09
N ALA A 796 -22.38 -16.43 -34.32
CA ALA A 796 -22.06 -15.05 -34.74
C ALA A 796 -22.49 -14.84 -36.17
N ALA A 797 -23.35 -13.84 -36.43
CA ALA A 797 -23.80 -13.43 -37.78
C ALA A 797 -24.26 -14.59 -38.66
N GLY A 798 -25.00 -15.55 -38.13
CA GLY A 798 -25.50 -16.71 -38.91
C GLY A 798 -24.50 -17.86 -39.08
N VAL A 799 -23.32 -17.78 -38.47
CA VAL A 799 -22.32 -18.85 -38.40
C VAL A 799 -22.44 -19.55 -37.06
N ILE A 800 -22.72 -20.86 -37.02
CA ILE A 800 -22.70 -21.69 -35.86
C ILE A 800 -21.28 -22.23 -35.71
N THR A 801 -20.65 -22.05 -34.56
CA THR A 801 -19.34 -22.59 -34.24
C THR A 801 -19.47 -23.58 -33.09
N ILE A 802 -18.98 -24.79 -33.29
CA ILE A 802 -18.87 -25.82 -32.26
C ILE A 802 -17.42 -25.93 -31.86
N THR A 803 -17.13 -25.77 -30.60
CA THR A 803 -15.79 -25.82 -30.01
C THR A 803 -15.66 -27.03 -29.10
N GLN A 804 -14.62 -27.79 -29.24
CA GLN A 804 -14.33 -28.93 -28.36
C GLN A 804 -13.90 -28.40 -26.97
N ASP A 805 -14.49 -28.92 -25.90
CA ASP A 805 -14.22 -28.37 -24.55
C ASP A 805 -12.82 -28.78 -24.02
N THR A 806 -12.33 -29.93 -24.44
CA THR A 806 -10.96 -30.38 -24.11
C THR A 806 -10.10 -30.32 -25.38
N PRO A 807 -9.05 -29.48 -25.44
CA PRO A 807 -8.17 -29.41 -26.61
C PRO A 807 -7.51 -30.77 -26.92
N THR A 808 -7.72 -31.29 -28.12
CA THR A 808 -7.07 -32.50 -28.65
C THR A 808 -6.53 -32.24 -30.06
N PRO A 809 -5.43 -32.92 -30.48
CA PRO A 809 -4.90 -32.73 -31.83
C PRO A 809 -5.87 -33.27 -32.88
N GLY A 810 -5.92 -32.57 -33.98
CA GLY A 810 -6.66 -32.99 -35.16
C GLY A 810 -7.88 -32.12 -35.48
N ALA A 811 -8.31 -32.14 -36.71
CA ALA A 811 -9.53 -31.42 -37.14
C ALA A 811 -10.75 -32.29 -36.83
N LEU A 812 -11.81 -31.62 -36.34
CA LEU A 812 -13.09 -32.27 -36.15
C LEU A 812 -13.71 -32.62 -37.50
N THR A 813 -14.29 -33.82 -37.60
CA THR A 813 -15.17 -34.11 -38.73
C THR A 813 -16.47 -33.31 -38.52
N ALA A 814 -16.87 -32.52 -39.50
CA ALA A 814 -18.07 -31.71 -39.42
C ALA A 814 -18.93 -31.88 -40.65
N SER A 815 -20.20 -32.07 -40.47
CA SER A 815 -21.22 -32.03 -41.50
C SER A 815 -22.48 -31.32 -40.97
N GLY A 816 -23.14 -30.59 -41.87
CA GLY A 816 -24.35 -29.85 -41.50
C GLY A 816 -25.33 -29.76 -42.65
N SER A 817 -26.62 -29.75 -42.31
CA SER A 817 -27.69 -29.62 -43.28
C SER A 817 -28.88 -28.84 -42.72
N VAL A 818 -29.67 -28.27 -43.57
CA VAL A 818 -30.98 -27.72 -43.28
C VAL A 818 -32.04 -28.47 -44.11
N ALA A 819 -32.88 -29.25 -43.45
CA ALA A 819 -34.01 -29.93 -44.04
C ALA A 819 -35.24 -29.04 -44.03
N ARG A 820 -35.81 -28.77 -45.19
CA ARG A 820 -37.01 -27.94 -45.38
C ARG A 820 -38.24 -28.81 -45.67
N VAL A 821 -39.37 -28.45 -45.12
CA VAL A 821 -40.64 -29.07 -45.39
C VAL A 821 -41.37 -28.23 -46.47
N GLY A 822 -41.29 -28.64 -47.76
CA GLY A 822 -41.97 -28.01 -48.92
C GLY A 822 -41.07 -27.09 -49.76
N GLY A 823 -40.43 -27.64 -50.77
CA GLY A 823 -39.95 -27.00 -52.03
C GLY A 823 -38.92 -25.85 -51.94
N SER A 824 -37.89 -26.01 -52.78
CA SER A 824 -36.77 -25.17 -53.20
C SER A 824 -35.75 -24.72 -52.16
N SER A 825 -34.51 -25.13 -52.43
CA SER A 825 -33.33 -24.89 -51.59
C SER A 825 -32.71 -23.51 -51.86
N ASP A 826 -33.21 -22.49 -51.22
CA ASP A 826 -32.59 -21.16 -51.23
C ASP A 826 -31.62 -20.98 -50.06
N ILE A 827 -31.30 -22.05 -49.33
CA ILE A 827 -30.35 -22.02 -48.22
C ILE A 827 -29.10 -22.77 -48.62
N LEU A 828 -27.99 -22.13 -48.48
CA LEU A 828 -26.66 -22.72 -48.65
C LEU A 828 -26.07 -23.01 -47.29
N VAL A 829 -25.52 -24.21 -47.13
CA VAL A 829 -24.81 -24.64 -45.94
C VAL A 829 -23.36 -24.93 -46.31
N ALA A 830 -22.45 -24.31 -45.62
CA ALA A 830 -21.00 -24.61 -45.72
C ALA A 830 -20.47 -24.99 -44.35
N THR A 831 -19.70 -26.09 -44.27
CA THR A 831 -19.03 -26.51 -43.06
C THR A 831 -17.53 -26.41 -43.21
N ALA A 832 -16.85 -25.96 -42.17
CA ALA A 832 -15.38 -25.96 -42.07
C ALA A 832 -14.95 -26.46 -40.68
N ALA A 833 -13.74 -27.00 -40.60
CA ALA A 833 -13.19 -27.44 -39.34
C ALA A 833 -11.75 -26.96 -39.21
N ALA A 834 -11.37 -26.50 -38.01
CA ALA A 834 -10.00 -26.16 -37.65
C ALA A 834 -9.47 -27.18 -36.61
N ALA A 835 -8.22 -27.62 -36.83
CA ALA A 835 -7.57 -28.57 -35.94
C ALA A 835 -7.26 -27.94 -34.57
N GLY A 836 -7.51 -28.70 -33.52
CA GLY A 836 -6.99 -28.39 -32.18
C GLY A 836 -5.54 -28.82 -32.03
N THR A 837 -4.89 -28.29 -31.03
CA THR A 837 -3.54 -28.72 -30.58
C THR A 837 -3.62 -29.12 -29.11
N THR A 838 -2.96 -30.17 -28.71
CA THR A 838 -2.78 -30.48 -27.29
C THR A 838 -1.90 -29.41 -26.67
N GLY A 839 -2.29 -28.92 -25.53
CA GLY A 839 -1.41 -28.14 -24.67
C GLY A 839 -0.22 -28.98 -24.25
N VAL A 840 0.97 -28.42 -24.28
CA VAL A 840 2.18 -29.01 -23.70
C VAL A 840 2.16 -28.68 -22.23
N ALA A 841 2.19 -29.65 -21.33
CA ALA A 841 2.29 -29.38 -19.89
C ALA A 841 3.57 -28.58 -19.61
N PRO A 842 3.57 -27.65 -18.64
CA PRO A 842 4.78 -26.93 -18.25
C PRO A 842 5.85 -27.94 -17.89
N VAL A 843 7.02 -27.82 -18.52
CA VAL A 843 8.17 -28.69 -18.15
C VAL A 843 8.73 -28.08 -16.86
N ASP A 844 8.75 -28.90 -15.80
CA ASP A 844 9.38 -28.50 -14.54
C ASP A 844 10.87 -28.26 -14.81
N VAL A 845 11.35 -27.03 -14.72
CA VAL A 845 12.75 -26.68 -14.96
C VAL A 845 13.70 -27.46 -14.05
N ARG A 846 13.25 -27.97 -12.91
CA ARG A 846 14.01 -28.82 -12.01
C ARG A 846 14.38 -30.15 -12.66
N GLU A 847 13.63 -30.62 -13.67
CA GLU A 847 13.96 -31.82 -14.43
C GLU A 847 15.29 -31.69 -15.19
N GLN A 848 15.74 -30.48 -15.49
CA GLN A 848 17.07 -30.24 -16.05
C GLN A 848 18.19 -30.67 -15.10
N LEU A 849 18.03 -30.58 -13.78
CA LEU A 849 18.97 -31.13 -12.80
C LEU A 849 19.17 -32.64 -13.00
N ARG A 850 18.12 -33.35 -13.42
CA ARG A 850 18.11 -34.81 -13.59
C ARG A 850 18.56 -35.28 -14.97
N GLN A 851 19.00 -34.34 -15.84
CA GLN A 851 19.55 -34.67 -17.16
C GLN A 851 20.78 -35.55 -17.03
N ASN A 852 20.88 -36.56 -17.86
CA ASN A 852 21.98 -37.53 -17.82
C ASN A 852 23.19 -37.00 -18.60
N ILE A 853 24.17 -36.46 -17.89
CA ILE A 853 25.36 -35.83 -18.47
C ILE A 853 26.60 -36.67 -18.24
N ASP A 854 27.38 -36.87 -19.28
CA ASP A 854 28.74 -37.41 -19.21
C ASP A 854 29.76 -36.28 -19.36
N ILE A 855 30.75 -36.28 -18.50
CA ILE A 855 31.90 -35.38 -18.51
C ILE A 855 33.08 -36.21 -18.98
N GLN A 856 33.55 -35.96 -20.20
CA GLN A 856 34.70 -36.69 -20.80
C GLN A 856 35.88 -35.74 -20.90
N PHE A 857 36.98 -36.05 -20.22
CA PHE A 857 38.24 -35.32 -20.36
C PHE A 857 39.00 -35.74 -21.61
N ALA A 858 39.64 -34.78 -22.27
CA ALA A 858 40.44 -35.02 -23.46
C ALA A 858 41.85 -35.61 -23.13
N SER A 859 42.66 -35.84 -24.15
CA SER A 859 44.02 -36.38 -24.00
C SER A 859 44.98 -35.45 -23.25
N ASP A 860 44.66 -34.15 -23.09
CA ASP A 860 45.42 -33.17 -22.34
C ASP A 860 45.08 -33.15 -20.83
N ALA A 861 44.08 -33.95 -20.40
CA ALA A 861 43.60 -34.04 -19.03
C ALA A 861 43.07 -32.72 -18.43
N SER A 862 42.98 -31.66 -19.24
CA SER A 862 42.54 -30.33 -18.80
C SER A 862 41.30 -29.80 -19.51
N THR A 863 41.10 -30.21 -20.77
CA THR A 863 39.87 -29.88 -21.50
C THR A 863 38.83 -31.00 -21.34
N TYR A 864 37.56 -30.65 -21.32
CA TYR A 864 36.45 -31.57 -21.15
C TYR A 864 35.30 -31.24 -22.10
N VAL A 865 34.51 -32.26 -22.39
CA VAL A 865 33.25 -32.17 -23.13
C VAL A 865 32.12 -32.69 -22.26
N LEU A 866 31.03 -31.96 -22.21
CA LEU A 866 29.77 -32.40 -21.61
C LEU A 866 28.88 -32.99 -22.71
N THR A 867 28.44 -34.22 -22.52
CA THR A 867 27.56 -34.90 -23.47
C THR A 867 26.26 -35.30 -22.78
N ASP A 868 25.13 -34.90 -23.33
CA ASP A 868 23.83 -35.44 -22.93
C ASP A 868 23.74 -36.88 -23.48
N THR A 869 23.66 -37.85 -22.57
CA THR A 869 23.63 -39.25 -22.96
C THR A 869 22.28 -39.73 -23.45
N THR A 870 21.21 -38.93 -23.25
CA THR A 870 19.87 -39.23 -23.74
C THR A 870 19.74 -38.91 -25.23
N THR A 871 20.28 -37.74 -25.62
CA THR A 871 20.29 -37.30 -27.01
C THR A 871 21.58 -37.64 -27.77
N ASN A 872 22.61 -38.05 -27.04
CA ASN A 872 23.96 -38.28 -27.51
C ASN A 872 24.60 -37.07 -28.21
N THR A 873 24.30 -35.88 -27.71
CA THR A 873 24.80 -34.60 -28.23
C THR A 873 25.80 -33.96 -27.28
N ASN A 874 26.84 -33.36 -27.85
CA ASN A 874 27.76 -32.53 -27.08
C ASN A 874 27.12 -31.16 -26.80
N ILE A 875 26.92 -30.88 -25.53
CA ILE A 875 26.16 -29.71 -25.06
C ILE A 875 27.03 -28.53 -24.60
N ALA A 876 28.25 -28.84 -24.14
CA ALA A 876 29.23 -27.81 -23.74
C ALA A 876 30.64 -28.41 -23.76
N ASN A 877 31.63 -27.54 -23.85
CA ASN A 877 33.03 -27.87 -23.66
C ASN A 877 33.73 -26.78 -22.82
N GLY A 878 34.80 -27.13 -22.17
CA GLY A 878 35.57 -26.20 -21.36
C GLY A 878 36.95 -26.70 -21.00
N SER A 879 37.69 -25.89 -20.25
CA SER A 879 38.94 -26.32 -19.65
C SER A 879 38.83 -26.21 -18.12
N LEU A 880 39.36 -27.18 -17.42
CA LEU A 880 39.41 -27.26 -15.99
C LEU A 880 40.84 -27.02 -15.49
N THR A 881 41.05 -25.95 -14.72
CA THR A 881 42.30 -25.73 -13.98
C THR A 881 42.31 -26.57 -12.71
N ALA A 882 43.49 -26.89 -12.18
CA ALA A 882 43.60 -27.64 -10.93
C ALA A 882 42.83 -26.96 -9.79
N GLY A 883 41.93 -27.72 -9.14
CA GLY A 883 41.01 -27.17 -8.11
C GLY A 883 39.79 -26.44 -8.66
N GLY A 884 39.60 -26.38 -9.99
CA GLY A 884 38.44 -25.77 -10.62
C GLY A 884 37.15 -26.58 -10.46
N THR A 885 36.06 -26.01 -10.85
CA THR A 885 34.70 -26.61 -10.79
C THR A 885 34.07 -26.60 -12.17
N ILE A 886 33.22 -27.58 -12.42
CA ILE A 886 32.33 -27.62 -13.59
C ILE A 886 30.92 -27.36 -13.10
N GLU A 887 30.24 -26.41 -13.76
CA GLU A 887 28.89 -26.00 -13.44
C GLU A 887 28.01 -26.11 -14.69
N TYR A 888 26.89 -26.80 -14.56
CA TYR A 888 25.92 -26.96 -15.65
C TYR A 888 24.53 -27.31 -15.09
N ASN A 889 23.47 -26.80 -15.72
CA ASN A 889 22.08 -27.06 -15.35
C ASN A 889 21.78 -26.95 -13.84
N GLY A 890 22.41 -25.99 -13.14
CA GLY A 890 22.19 -25.75 -11.72
C GLY A 890 22.98 -26.68 -10.78
N TRP A 891 23.71 -27.67 -11.24
CA TRP A 891 24.65 -28.40 -10.38
C TRP A 891 26.10 -27.93 -10.59
N LYS A 892 26.89 -28.03 -9.54
CA LYS A 892 28.29 -27.67 -9.50
C LYS A 892 29.12 -28.81 -8.91
N VAL A 893 30.13 -29.25 -9.63
CA VAL A 893 31.02 -30.36 -9.21
C VAL A 893 32.46 -29.93 -9.18
N SER A 894 33.24 -30.50 -8.27
CA SER A 894 34.69 -30.40 -8.20
C SER A 894 35.32 -31.78 -8.31
N PHE A 895 36.63 -31.80 -8.59
CA PHE A 895 37.38 -33.01 -8.74
C PHE A 895 38.54 -33.00 -7.72
N ASP A 896 38.58 -34.06 -6.91
CA ASP A 896 39.62 -34.30 -5.93
C ASP A 896 40.57 -35.38 -6.46
N GLY A 897 41.83 -35.04 -6.58
CA GLY A 897 42.85 -35.86 -7.21
C GLY A 897 43.31 -35.35 -8.59
N THR A 898 44.20 -36.08 -9.24
CA THR A 898 44.76 -35.74 -10.56
C THR A 898 43.94 -36.39 -11.66
N ILE A 899 43.28 -35.60 -12.47
CA ILE A 899 42.55 -36.08 -13.66
C ILE A 899 43.54 -36.60 -14.67
N GLN A 900 43.23 -37.71 -15.30
CA GLN A 900 44.03 -38.31 -16.35
C GLN A 900 43.35 -38.18 -17.72
N ALA A 901 44.12 -38.33 -18.79
CA ALA A 901 43.64 -38.35 -20.16
C ALA A 901 42.52 -39.37 -20.34
N ASN A 902 41.43 -38.95 -20.96
CA ASN A 902 40.23 -39.75 -21.23
C ASN A 902 39.42 -40.21 -20.00
N ASP A 903 39.67 -39.66 -18.81
CA ASP A 903 38.82 -39.88 -17.64
C ASP A 903 37.38 -39.47 -17.96
N LYS A 904 36.41 -40.29 -17.50
CA LYS A 904 34.99 -40.07 -17.71
C LYS A 904 34.23 -40.09 -16.40
N PHE A 905 33.44 -39.07 -16.18
CA PHE A 905 32.55 -38.95 -15.02
C PHE A 905 31.12 -38.77 -15.50
N SER A 906 30.16 -39.10 -14.67
CA SER A 906 28.74 -38.97 -15.01
C SER A 906 27.95 -38.30 -13.91
N VAL A 907 27.10 -37.39 -14.30
CA VAL A 907 26.02 -36.81 -13.47
C VAL A 907 24.71 -37.40 -13.97
N ARG A 908 23.94 -38.00 -13.07
CA ARG A 908 22.66 -38.66 -13.37
C ARG A 908 21.57 -38.13 -12.46
N GLY A 909 20.35 -38.14 -12.94
CA GLY A 909 19.18 -37.90 -12.06
C GLY A 909 19.16 -38.93 -10.93
N ASN A 910 18.95 -38.47 -9.72
CA ASN A 910 18.77 -39.34 -8.56
C ASN A 910 17.36 -39.92 -8.55
N SER A 911 17.24 -41.25 -8.52
CA SER A 911 15.98 -41.95 -8.30
C SER A 911 15.96 -42.45 -6.87
N ALA A 912 15.18 -41.91 -6.01
CA ALA A 912 14.86 -42.29 -4.63
C ALA A 912 15.82 -43.29 -3.98
N GLN A 913 16.92 -42.83 -3.39
CA GLN A 913 17.76 -43.67 -2.57
C GLN A 913 17.36 -43.56 -1.11
N ALA A 914 16.86 -44.64 -0.51
CA ALA A 914 16.66 -44.74 0.92
C ALA A 914 18.00 -44.45 1.62
N GLY A 915 18.07 -43.34 2.36
CA GLY A 915 19.28 -42.93 3.06
C GLY A 915 19.96 -41.67 2.54
N ASP A 916 19.53 -41.10 1.41
CA ASP A 916 20.04 -39.80 0.95
C ASP A 916 19.45 -38.65 1.78
N ASN A 917 20.31 -37.84 2.42
CA ASN A 917 19.94 -36.75 3.31
C ASN A 917 20.44 -35.37 2.81
N ARG A 918 21.03 -35.33 1.62
CA ARG A 918 21.72 -34.11 1.13
C ARG A 918 20.80 -32.87 1.08
N ASN A 919 19.52 -33.07 0.82
CA ASN A 919 18.58 -31.93 0.81
C ASN A 919 18.18 -31.49 2.23
N LEU A 920 18.12 -32.45 3.15
CA LEU A 920 17.88 -32.11 4.58
C LEU A 920 19.06 -31.35 5.18
N LEU A 921 20.31 -31.69 4.79
CA LEU A 921 21.49 -30.93 5.21
C LEU A 921 21.39 -29.48 4.75
N LYS A 922 20.95 -29.23 3.52
CA LYS A 922 20.71 -27.86 3.04
C LYS A 922 19.59 -27.15 3.80
N LEU A 923 18.54 -27.87 4.22
CA LEU A 923 17.52 -27.30 5.07
C LEU A 923 18.08 -26.92 6.45
N ILE A 924 18.98 -27.72 7.01
CA ILE A 924 19.65 -27.43 8.26
C ILE A 924 20.56 -26.20 8.13
N ASP A 925 21.29 -26.10 7.03
CA ASP A 925 22.15 -24.94 6.73
C ASP A 925 21.38 -23.59 6.71
N LEU A 926 20.05 -23.63 6.53
CA LEU A 926 19.22 -22.40 6.62
C LEU A 926 19.13 -21.85 8.04
N GLN A 927 19.32 -22.70 9.09
CA GLN A 927 19.20 -22.25 10.48
C GLN A 927 20.23 -21.18 10.80
N ASP A 928 21.49 -21.37 10.36
CA ASP A 928 22.61 -20.48 10.69
C ASP A 928 22.96 -19.53 9.53
N ASN A 929 22.13 -19.48 8.48
CA ASN A 929 22.43 -18.66 7.30
C ASN A 929 22.05 -17.20 7.53
N LYS A 930 23.05 -16.36 7.72
CA LYS A 930 22.90 -14.91 7.98
C LYS A 930 22.57 -14.08 6.73
N ASP A 931 22.73 -14.63 5.53
CA ASP A 931 22.45 -13.91 4.28
C ASP A 931 20.94 -13.85 3.95
N ILE A 932 20.13 -14.64 4.62
CA ILE A 932 18.69 -14.77 4.38
C ILE A 932 17.98 -13.43 4.52
N PHE A 933 18.37 -12.62 5.50
CA PHE A 933 17.80 -11.29 5.77
C PHE A 933 18.73 -10.16 5.34
N SER A 934 19.47 -10.34 4.25
CA SER A 934 20.42 -9.33 3.71
C SER A 934 21.49 -8.91 4.73
N GLY A 935 21.99 -9.88 5.53
CA GLY A 935 23.04 -9.67 6.52
C GLY A 935 22.55 -9.19 7.90
N ARG A 936 21.25 -9.07 8.13
CA ARG A 936 20.70 -8.76 9.48
C ARG A 936 20.89 -9.90 10.49
N GLY A 937 21.04 -11.14 10.02
CA GLY A 937 21.18 -12.30 10.87
C GLY A 937 20.40 -13.53 10.39
N ASP A 938 20.44 -14.61 11.15
CA ASP A 938 19.59 -15.78 10.96
C ASP A 938 18.16 -15.56 11.51
N PHE A 939 17.30 -16.58 11.41
CA PHE A 939 15.90 -16.50 11.87
C PHE A 939 15.77 -16.16 13.36
N THR A 940 16.65 -16.73 14.18
CA THR A 940 16.63 -16.55 15.64
C THR A 940 17.20 -15.18 16.03
N GLU A 941 18.28 -14.76 15.38
CA GLU A 941 18.87 -13.43 15.57
C GLU A 941 17.85 -12.33 15.19
N VAL A 942 17.21 -12.40 14.02
CA VAL A 942 16.21 -11.42 13.59
C VAL A 942 15.00 -11.38 14.54
N TYR A 943 14.51 -12.52 15.00
CA TYR A 943 13.44 -12.54 16.01
C TYR A 943 13.88 -11.91 17.33
N THR A 944 15.12 -12.16 17.76
CA THR A 944 15.69 -11.57 18.99
C THR A 944 15.86 -10.06 18.85
N ASP A 945 16.28 -9.57 17.68
CA ASP A 945 16.35 -8.14 17.38
C ASP A 945 14.98 -7.46 17.50
N VAL A 946 13.94 -8.09 16.95
CA VAL A 946 12.56 -7.59 17.04
C VAL A 946 12.10 -7.46 18.50
N ILE A 947 12.42 -8.45 19.35
CA ILE A 947 12.13 -8.38 20.80
C ILE A 947 12.98 -7.29 21.46
N GLY A 948 14.25 -7.18 21.09
CA GLY A 948 15.16 -6.15 21.61
C GLY A 948 14.69 -4.74 21.31
N ASP A 949 14.25 -4.50 20.08
CA ASP A 949 13.69 -3.21 19.65
C ASP A 949 12.39 -2.88 20.40
N LEU A 950 11.55 -3.89 20.64
CA LEU A 950 10.35 -3.72 21.45
C LEU A 950 10.71 -3.39 22.91
N GLY A 951 11.67 -4.10 23.52
CA GLY A 951 12.16 -3.82 24.86
C GLY A 951 12.73 -2.39 24.98
N ASN A 952 13.52 -1.96 23.99
CA ASN A 952 14.00 -0.58 23.90
C ASN A 952 12.84 0.44 23.82
N SER A 953 11.79 0.11 23.06
CA SER A 953 10.59 0.94 22.96
C SER A 953 9.84 1.05 24.29
N VAL A 954 9.76 -0.04 25.08
CA VAL A 954 9.18 -0.03 26.45
C VAL A 954 10.00 0.88 27.36
N VAL A 955 11.33 0.71 27.39
CA VAL A 955 12.22 1.53 28.21
C VAL A 955 12.12 3.01 27.85
N GLN A 956 12.14 3.34 26.55
CA GLN A 956 12.01 4.71 26.07
C GLN A 956 10.65 5.33 26.42
N SER A 957 9.57 4.53 26.30
CA SER A 957 8.22 4.95 26.68
C SER A 957 8.10 5.19 28.19
N ALA A 958 8.74 4.34 29.00
CA ALA A 958 8.78 4.50 30.46
C ALA A 958 9.53 5.77 30.87
N ILE A 959 10.71 6.01 30.30
CA ILE A 959 11.49 7.25 30.54
C ILE A 959 10.68 8.48 30.16
N SER A 960 10.00 8.43 29.00
CA SER A 960 9.16 9.53 28.52
C SER A 960 7.98 9.80 29.46
N ARG A 961 7.31 8.74 29.95
CA ARG A 961 6.23 8.84 30.94
C ARG A 961 6.74 9.45 32.24
N ASP A 962 7.87 8.98 32.78
CA ASP A 962 8.43 9.46 34.04
C ASP A 962 8.87 10.93 33.94
N ALA A 963 9.48 11.34 32.83
CA ALA A 963 9.80 12.73 32.56
C ALA A 963 8.54 13.61 32.51
N GLN A 964 7.50 13.15 31.82
CA GLN A 964 6.21 13.90 31.75
C GLN A 964 5.48 13.90 33.08
N GLN A 965 5.61 12.87 33.91
CA GLN A 965 5.06 12.86 35.27
C GLN A 965 5.66 13.99 36.11
N ILE A 966 6.98 14.16 36.09
CA ILE A 966 7.65 15.24 36.82
C ILE A 966 7.16 16.63 36.33
N ILE A 967 7.02 16.81 34.99
CA ILE A 967 6.53 18.09 34.43
C ILE A 967 5.07 18.34 34.85
N PHE A 968 4.25 17.30 34.83
CA PHE A 968 2.86 17.38 35.28
C PHE A 968 2.78 17.75 36.76
N ASP A 969 3.56 17.09 37.62
CA ASP A 969 3.57 17.37 39.05
C ASP A 969 3.99 18.80 39.37
N GLN A 970 4.98 19.33 38.63
CA GLN A 970 5.37 20.75 38.75
C GLN A 970 4.26 21.70 38.28
N ALA A 971 3.60 21.38 37.17
CA ALA A 971 2.49 22.20 36.66
C ALA A 971 1.28 22.14 37.61
N GLN A 972 1.01 20.97 38.18
CA GLN A 972 -0.03 20.78 39.20
C GLN A 972 0.28 21.59 40.47
N ALA A 973 1.50 21.49 40.97
CA ALA A 973 1.93 22.26 42.14
C ALA A 973 1.78 23.80 41.90
N LYS A 974 2.14 24.25 40.69
CA LYS A 974 2.00 25.66 40.32
C LYS A 974 0.55 26.10 40.20
N ARG A 975 -0.34 25.24 39.70
CA ARG A 975 -1.77 25.49 39.68
C ARG A 975 -2.32 25.56 41.11
N ASP A 976 -1.87 24.62 41.98
CA ASP A 976 -2.36 24.56 43.36
C ASP A 976 -1.89 25.77 44.15
N GLU A 977 -0.66 26.23 43.98
CA GLU A 977 -0.18 27.52 44.54
C GLU A 977 -1.09 28.72 44.15
N THR A 978 -1.59 28.70 42.90
CA THR A 978 -2.39 29.84 42.39
C THR A 978 -3.87 29.74 42.73
N SER A 979 -4.46 28.55 42.67
CA SER A 979 -5.91 28.33 42.61
C SER A 979 -6.47 27.41 43.67
N ALA A 980 -5.63 26.60 44.37
CA ALA A 980 -6.12 25.73 45.39
C ALA A 980 -6.48 26.49 46.69
N VAL A 981 -7.31 25.87 47.50
CA VAL A 981 -7.67 26.38 48.82
C VAL A 981 -6.61 25.96 49.83
N SER A 982 -5.94 26.92 50.44
CA SER A 982 -5.06 26.67 51.62
C SER A 982 -5.84 26.91 52.90
N LEU A 983 -6.02 25.86 53.70
CA LEU A 983 -6.73 25.94 55.01
C LEU A 983 -6.10 26.97 55.96
N ASP A 984 -4.78 27.12 55.92
CA ASP A 984 -4.06 28.07 56.76
C ASP A 984 -4.36 29.53 56.33
N GLU A 985 -4.37 29.81 55.01
CA GLU A 985 -4.74 31.14 54.52
C GLU A 985 -6.20 31.44 54.76
N GLU A 986 -7.09 30.50 54.53
CA GLU A 986 -8.53 30.70 54.80
C GLU A 986 -8.81 30.88 56.26
N ALA A 987 -8.13 30.18 57.16
CA ALA A 987 -8.24 30.35 58.62
C ALA A 987 -7.75 31.74 59.04
N ALA A 988 -6.62 32.21 58.48
CA ALA A 988 -6.10 33.54 58.71
C ALA A 988 -7.08 34.63 58.20
N ASP A 989 -7.61 34.45 56.97
CA ASP A 989 -8.60 35.32 56.39
C ASP A 989 -9.94 35.30 57.17
N MET A 990 -10.36 34.17 57.66
CA MET A 990 -11.54 34.04 58.53
C MET A 990 -11.38 34.86 59.78
N LEU A 991 -10.26 34.74 60.51
CA LEU A 991 -9.95 35.51 61.71
C LEU A 991 -9.91 37.00 61.38
N ARG A 992 -9.25 37.42 60.31
CA ARG A 992 -9.18 38.83 59.89
C ARG A 992 -10.57 39.39 59.59
N PHE A 993 -11.38 38.69 58.82
CA PHE A 993 -12.73 39.12 58.50
C PHE A 993 -13.68 39.11 59.71
N GLN A 994 -13.48 38.15 60.63
CA GLN A 994 -14.24 38.10 61.87
C GLN A 994 -13.93 39.31 62.74
N GLN A 995 -12.63 39.68 62.92
CA GLN A 995 -12.24 40.88 63.65
C GLN A 995 -12.77 42.16 62.96
N ALA A 996 -12.69 42.26 61.64
CA ALA A 996 -13.20 43.39 60.87
C ALA A 996 -14.76 43.53 60.94
N TYR A 997 -15.44 42.37 60.97
CA TYR A 997 -16.89 42.28 61.21
C TYR A 997 -17.24 42.83 62.65
N GLN A 998 -16.55 42.39 63.70
CA GLN A 998 -16.72 42.83 65.08
C GLN A 998 -16.41 44.29 65.19
N ALA A 999 -15.32 44.81 64.60
CA ALA A 999 -15.02 46.26 64.57
C ALA A 999 -16.12 47.08 63.90
N SER A 1000 -16.65 46.64 62.79
CA SER A 1000 -17.73 47.26 62.05
C SER A 1000 -19.03 47.22 62.85
N ALA A 1001 -19.31 46.17 63.59
CA ALA A 1001 -20.45 46.08 64.51
C ALA A 1001 -20.31 47.03 65.73
N GLN A 1002 -19.07 47.22 66.24
CA GLN A 1002 -18.81 48.22 67.32
C GLN A 1002 -19.01 49.65 66.82
N ILE A 1003 -18.68 49.94 65.58
CA ILE A 1003 -18.99 51.30 64.95
C ILE A 1003 -20.50 51.56 64.94
N ILE A 1004 -21.31 50.53 64.60
CA ILE A 1004 -22.77 50.65 64.65
C ILE A 1004 -23.24 50.91 66.04
N GLN A 1005 -22.74 50.12 67.05
CA GLN A 1005 -23.11 50.37 68.45
C GLN A 1005 -22.75 51.75 68.96
N THR A 1006 -21.56 52.25 68.58
CA THR A 1006 -21.11 53.61 68.93
C THR A 1006 -21.97 54.66 68.24
N ALA A 1007 -22.26 54.44 66.96
CA ALA A 1007 -23.17 55.40 66.23
C ALA A 1007 -24.56 55.39 66.81
N THR A 1008 -25.12 54.24 67.23
CA THR A 1008 -26.43 54.16 67.93
C THR A 1008 -26.36 54.84 69.29
N LYS A 1009 -25.34 54.61 70.11
CA LYS A 1009 -25.13 55.25 71.38
C LYS A 1009 -25.02 56.77 71.29
N LEU A 1010 -24.30 57.28 70.26
CA LEU A 1010 -24.23 58.71 69.95
C LEU A 1010 -25.54 59.24 69.46
N PHE A 1011 -26.31 58.49 68.70
CA PHE A 1011 -27.67 58.87 68.30
C PHE A 1011 -28.65 59.00 69.49
N ASP A 1012 -28.61 57.93 70.37
CA ASP A 1012 -29.43 57.92 71.57
C ASP A 1012 -29.04 59.04 72.53
N THR A 1013 -27.75 59.36 72.64
CA THR A 1013 -27.29 60.52 73.46
C THR A 1013 -27.81 61.88 72.87
N ILE A 1014 -27.86 62.05 71.59
CA ILE A 1014 -28.37 63.22 70.91
C ILE A 1014 -29.90 63.31 71.09
N LEU A 1015 -30.61 62.16 70.97
CA LEU A 1015 -32.08 62.17 71.25
C LEU A 1015 -32.40 62.35 72.67
N GLY A 1016 -31.53 61.97 73.64
CA GLY A 1016 -31.70 62.23 75.07
C GLY A 1016 -31.38 63.62 75.53
N ILE A 1017 -30.83 64.50 74.66
CA ILE A 1017 -30.55 65.94 74.94
C ILE A 1017 -31.79 66.84 74.63
N ARG A 1018 -32.88 66.26 74.09
CA ARG A 1018 -34.15 66.99 73.93
C ARG A 1018 -35.08 66.92 75.10
#